data_e3c55e3f5fe9b69c6da66f0db178e7cb
#
_entry.id   e3c55e3f5fe9b69c6da66f0db178e7cb
#
_cell.length_a   1.000
_cell.length_b   1.000
_cell.length_c   1.000
_cell.angle_alpha   90.00
_cell.angle_beta   90.00
_cell.angle_gamma   90.00
#
_symmetry.space_group_name_H-M   'P 1'
#
loop_
_entity.id
_entity.type
_entity.pdbx_description
1 polymer ?
#
loop_
_entity_poly.entity_id
_entity_poly.type
_entity_poly.pdbx_seq_one_letter_code
_entity_poly.pdbx_strand_id
1 'polypeptide(L)'
;MFVKITKSGNGKFSYVKLVEGYRDEKGRVRHRTVKTLGRLDELTANDPDYLENLKQQFGSERASKKQAVAALRAQTAEAVAQALGQSESPAEDFPLLRYGHYALKQIWNKTLCLPRKFDYLQSKLNQKVQFSFNAAASFMIFRKAMRPSSVLAGFHDQDEYLGAPLQGISLQACYRTLDFLKENKDEIFHWVNRQMDKHYGTDRATLVFYDVTNAYFEAPLTDAEMENYHQDFLDKLQAAAEQARAEKELPEACFDDDGSVLPDTLPQDFIDAVADDHNPEFLRMRGPTKEHRSDLPLVSIALVIDKNGFPMDFEVFKGNSSEYRTMESAIRKLKDKYNIGHAIVVADRGLNSAENLLMLQRLELGYLVAQKVSNLNDETLKQMLDLSAYQSINDKDPESNKYRVIEDWERTGKSVSVKYSLVLTWSEKRKRRDEKLLEIWADLIRRRSGKELKTRKPAWAGIATTDTKEKKQVITGIDESALAERKALCGFAAVVYDEYCIERTEKADEQENKAKETAAAEVKESDNKGERILKTGKEIASMYHCLNQIETCFRIMKSNIGLRPMYVWTSSHIYGHITACVLALLLLRLLQDKLKKQGTPISIDTLCRELHDSTVMAQIIDDNQITFYRCGFGPKLRKGNELLTEEELGAQYVAGKARNHKADILQACGLSLPPRVCSRPELASCLGTRFPTNRSAVPMLRELGQR
;
A
#
# COMPACT_ATOMS: atom_id res chain seq x y z
N MET A 1 23.99 12.06 -24.99
CA MET A 1 24.38 10.78 -25.61
C MET A 1 25.14 9.93 -24.59
N PHE A 2 25.17 8.62 -24.76
CA PHE A 2 25.94 7.71 -23.91
C PHE A 2 26.36 6.47 -24.70
N VAL A 3 27.39 5.79 -24.22
CA VAL A 3 27.94 4.60 -24.87
C VAL A 3 27.18 3.36 -24.40
N LYS A 4 26.72 2.53 -25.32
CA LYS A 4 26.04 1.26 -25.06
C LYS A 4 26.69 0.12 -25.82
N ILE A 5 26.95 -0.98 -25.12
CA ILE A 5 27.45 -2.21 -25.74
C ILE A 5 26.24 -3.13 -25.99
N THR A 6 26.12 -3.64 -27.21
CA THR A 6 25.04 -4.58 -27.62
C THR A 6 25.64 -5.82 -28.26
N LYS A 7 25.16 -7.01 -27.89
CA LYS A 7 25.57 -8.27 -28.52
C LYS A 7 24.87 -8.44 -29.87
N SER A 8 25.55 -9.11 -30.81
CA SER A 8 24.97 -9.55 -32.08
C SER A 8 23.81 -10.55 -31.82
N GLY A 9 22.92 -10.74 -32.79
CA GLY A 9 21.78 -11.65 -32.63
C GLY A 9 22.16 -13.11 -32.38
N ASN A 10 23.35 -13.54 -32.77
CA ASN A 10 23.93 -14.86 -32.51
C ASN A 10 24.86 -14.89 -31.29
N GLY A 11 25.00 -13.78 -30.56
CA GLY A 11 25.78 -13.66 -29.33
C GLY A 11 27.30 -13.68 -29.48
N LYS A 12 27.84 -13.87 -30.72
CA LYS A 12 29.27 -14.04 -30.96
C LYS A 12 30.09 -12.76 -30.84
N PHE A 13 29.53 -11.61 -31.13
CA PHE A 13 30.23 -10.33 -31.17
C PHE A 13 29.50 -9.26 -30.35
N SER A 14 30.27 -8.33 -29.78
CA SER A 14 29.75 -7.16 -29.10
C SER A 14 30.07 -5.91 -29.92
N TYR A 15 29.08 -5.02 -30.08
CA TYR A 15 29.23 -3.77 -30.81
C TYR A 15 29.12 -2.59 -29.86
N VAL A 16 29.99 -1.62 -30.03
CA VAL A 16 29.93 -0.33 -29.31
C VAL A 16 29.07 0.64 -30.12
N LYS A 17 28.06 1.16 -29.49
CA LYS A 17 27.10 2.11 -30.09
C LYS A 17 26.99 3.36 -29.30
N LEU A 18 26.88 4.48 -29.96
CA LEU A 18 26.50 5.76 -29.39
C LEU A 18 25.00 5.88 -29.43
N VAL A 19 24.37 6.07 -28.29
CA VAL A 19 22.93 6.02 -28.13
C VAL A 19 22.43 7.31 -27.50
N GLU A 20 21.32 7.81 -27.99
CA GLU A 20 20.62 8.97 -27.43
C GLU A 20 19.30 8.50 -26.82
N GLY A 21 19.04 8.98 -25.59
CA GLY A 21 17.74 8.79 -24.94
C GLY A 21 16.76 9.88 -25.35
N TYR A 22 15.56 9.51 -25.75
CA TYR A 22 14.47 10.42 -26.00
C TYR A 22 13.17 9.90 -25.37
N ARG A 23 12.18 10.77 -25.27
CA ARG A 23 10.84 10.35 -24.81
C ARG A 23 9.93 10.22 -26.03
N ASP A 24 9.22 9.08 -26.10
CA ASP A 24 8.19 8.88 -27.13
C ASP A 24 6.93 9.72 -26.83
N GLU A 25 6.00 9.77 -27.76
CA GLU A 25 4.73 10.51 -27.63
C GLU A 25 3.90 10.13 -26.40
N LYS A 26 4.18 8.96 -25.81
CA LYS A 26 3.56 8.46 -24.56
C LYS A 26 4.40 8.76 -23.30
N GLY A 27 5.44 9.61 -23.43
CA GLY A 27 6.32 10.01 -22.33
C GLY A 27 7.33 8.93 -21.89
N ARG A 28 7.40 7.76 -22.54
CA ARG A 28 8.29 6.66 -22.17
C ARG A 28 9.70 6.91 -22.70
N VAL A 29 10.70 6.62 -21.87
CA VAL A 29 12.11 6.72 -22.27
C VAL A 29 12.41 5.67 -23.33
N ARG A 30 12.87 6.11 -24.49
CA ARG A 30 13.34 5.29 -25.61
C ARG A 30 14.78 5.65 -25.92
N HIS A 31 15.45 4.73 -26.59
CA HIS A 31 16.84 4.90 -27.02
C HIS A 31 16.91 4.73 -28.52
N ARG A 32 17.55 5.70 -29.20
CA ARG A 32 17.90 5.54 -30.62
C ARG A 32 19.40 5.47 -30.77
N THR A 33 19.87 4.60 -31.63
CA THR A 33 21.29 4.52 -31.99
C THR A 33 21.61 5.67 -32.92
N VAL A 34 22.53 6.53 -32.48
CA VAL A 34 23.01 7.66 -33.29
C VAL A 34 24.12 7.19 -34.23
N LYS A 35 25.05 6.36 -33.72
CA LYS A 35 26.15 5.84 -34.51
C LYS A 35 26.60 4.47 -33.93
N THR A 36 26.89 3.51 -34.80
CA THR A 36 27.61 2.30 -34.42
C THR A 36 29.09 2.57 -34.66
N LEU A 37 29.91 2.41 -33.61
CA LEU A 37 31.35 2.75 -33.67
C LEU A 37 32.20 1.58 -34.20
N GLY A 38 31.79 0.35 -33.96
CA GLY A 38 32.48 -0.84 -34.41
C GLY A 38 32.32 -2.03 -33.46
N ARG A 39 33.04 -3.08 -33.73
CA ARG A 39 33.12 -4.25 -32.86
C ARG A 39 34.02 -3.94 -31.68
N LEU A 40 33.61 -4.39 -30.49
CA LEU A 40 34.33 -4.13 -29.23
C LEU A 40 35.77 -4.72 -29.29
N ASP A 41 35.89 -5.95 -29.75
CA ASP A 41 37.17 -6.66 -29.86
C ASP A 41 38.14 -5.98 -30.83
N GLU A 42 37.66 -5.43 -31.94
CA GLU A 42 38.51 -4.70 -32.91
C GLU A 42 38.93 -3.31 -32.36
N LEU A 43 37.99 -2.63 -31.69
CA LEU A 43 38.26 -1.30 -31.13
C LEU A 43 39.23 -1.33 -29.95
N THR A 44 39.09 -2.35 -29.07
CA THR A 44 39.99 -2.53 -27.93
C THR A 44 41.33 -3.19 -28.30
N ALA A 45 41.44 -3.91 -29.44
CA ALA A 45 42.70 -4.41 -29.94
C ALA A 45 43.63 -3.29 -30.43
N ASN A 46 43.07 -2.21 -30.98
CA ASN A 46 43.83 -1.05 -31.45
C ASN A 46 44.10 0.00 -30.33
N ASP A 47 43.26 0.08 -29.33
CA ASP A 47 43.40 0.99 -28.17
C ASP A 47 42.73 0.31 -26.95
N PRO A 48 43.50 -0.27 -26.02
CA PRO A 48 42.93 -0.92 -24.82
C PRO A 48 42.04 -0.01 -23.99
N ASP A 49 42.34 1.29 -23.95
CA ASP A 49 41.63 2.29 -23.14
C ASP A 49 40.48 3.02 -23.90
N TYR A 50 40.26 2.62 -25.18
CA TYR A 50 39.27 3.25 -26.07
C TYR A 50 37.92 3.41 -25.42
N LEU A 51 37.45 2.40 -24.71
CA LEU A 51 36.14 2.36 -24.10
C LEU A 51 36.03 3.31 -22.88
N GLU A 52 37.10 3.41 -22.11
CA GLU A 52 37.17 4.34 -20.98
C GLU A 52 37.29 5.79 -21.44
N ASN A 53 38.15 6.05 -22.43
CA ASN A 53 38.32 7.35 -23.05
C ASN A 53 37.00 7.83 -23.66
N LEU A 54 36.27 6.95 -24.34
CA LEU A 54 34.94 7.25 -24.90
C LEU A 54 33.89 7.55 -23.82
N LYS A 55 33.88 6.79 -22.71
CA LYS A 55 32.99 7.04 -21.59
C LYS A 55 33.31 8.35 -20.87
N GLN A 56 34.58 8.68 -20.71
CA GLN A 56 35.01 9.97 -20.12
C GLN A 56 34.60 11.15 -21.00
N GLN A 57 34.78 11.06 -22.31
CA GLN A 57 34.39 12.10 -23.27
C GLN A 57 32.89 12.43 -23.16
N PHE A 58 32.03 11.41 -23.17
CA PHE A 58 30.58 11.63 -23.06
C PHE A 58 30.09 11.88 -21.62
N GLY A 59 30.89 11.51 -20.62
CA GLY A 59 30.67 11.87 -19.21
C GLY A 59 30.97 13.34 -18.94
N SER A 60 32.06 13.88 -19.52
CA SER A 60 32.44 15.28 -19.38
C SER A 60 31.46 16.24 -20.04
N GLU A 61 30.91 15.90 -21.22
CA GLU A 61 29.84 16.70 -21.85
C GLU A 61 28.59 16.79 -20.98
N ARG A 62 28.24 15.72 -20.29
CA ARG A 62 27.07 15.70 -19.38
C ARG A 62 27.32 16.51 -18.11
N ALA A 63 28.52 16.47 -17.57
CA ALA A 63 28.94 17.29 -16.44
C ALA A 63 28.97 18.77 -16.80
N SER A 64 29.53 19.11 -17.98
CA SER A 64 29.57 20.48 -18.50
C SER A 64 28.16 21.06 -18.74
N LYS A 65 27.25 20.28 -19.34
CA LYS A 65 25.86 20.72 -19.51
C LYS A 65 25.16 20.92 -18.17
N LYS A 66 25.42 20.05 -17.16
CA LYS A 66 24.86 20.19 -15.81
C LYS A 66 25.39 21.45 -15.12
N GLN A 67 26.67 21.72 -15.26
CA GLN A 67 27.29 22.95 -14.75
C GLN A 67 26.77 24.20 -15.46
N ALA A 68 26.59 24.18 -16.78
CA ALA A 68 26.01 25.30 -17.53
C ALA A 68 24.56 25.57 -17.11
N VAL A 69 23.75 24.56 -16.89
CA VAL A 69 22.38 24.73 -16.37
C VAL A 69 22.38 25.25 -14.93
N ALA A 70 23.30 24.80 -14.10
CA ALA A 70 23.45 25.31 -12.73
C ALA A 70 23.92 26.79 -12.72
N ALA A 71 24.87 27.14 -13.58
CA ALA A 71 25.32 28.52 -13.75
C ALA A 71 24.20 29.44 -14.27
N LEU A 72 23.40 28.97 -15.24
CA LEU A 72 22.27 29.75 -15.76
C LEU A 72 21.18 29.93 -14.67
N ARG A 73 20.93 28.93 -13.83
CA ARG A 73 20.01 29.04 -12.69
C ARG A 73 20.52 30.05 -11.66
N ALA A 74 21.80 30.02 -11.35
CA ALA A 74 22.44 31.00 -10.44
C ALA A 74 22.32 32.42 -10.99
N GLN A 75 22.66 32.65 -12.26
CA GLN A 75 22.52 33.97 -12.90
C GLN A 75 21.06 34.45 -12.93
N THR A 76 20.10 33.56 -13.17
CA THR A 76 18.68 33.92 -13.14
C THR A 76 18.23 34.31 -11.72
N ALA A 77 18.70 33.57 -10.71
CA ALA A 77 18.40 33.89 -9.31
C ALA A 77 18.99 35.22 -8.89
N GLU A 78 20.21 35.48 -9.33
CA GLU A 78 20.91 36.75 -9.07
C GLU A 78 20.25 37.95 -9.77
N ALA A 79 19.81 37.78 -11.02
CA ALA A 79 19.04 38.78 -11.75
C ALA A 79 17.69 39.09 -11.10
N VAL A 80 17.02 38.09 -10.59
CA VAL A 80 15.74 38.22 -9.83
C VAL A 80 15.99 38.95 -8.50
N ALA A 81 17.09 38.66 -7.80
CA ALA A 81 17.43 39.29 -6.56
C ALA A 81 17.78 40.80 -6.78
N GLN A 82 18.53 41.11 -7.84
CA GLN A 82 18.83 42.53 -8.23
C GLN A 82 17.55 43.28 -8.62
N ALA A 83 16.63 42.64 -9.36
CA ALA A 83 15.34 43.23 -9.73
C ALA A 83 14.43 43.50 -8.51
N LEU A 84 14.58 42.72 -7.44
CA LEU A 84 13.86 42.91 -6.18
C LEU A 84 14.54 43.86 -5.19
N GLY A 85 15.71 44.43 -5.55
CA GLY A 85 16.43 45.40 -4.73
C GLY A 85 17.09 44.78 -3.50
N GLN A 86 17.50 43.50 -3.57
CA GLN A 86 18.07 42.79 -2.44
C GLN A 86 19.57 42.50 -2.60
N SER A 87 20.28 42.39 -1.46
CA SER A 87 21.72 42.24 -1.34
C SER A 87 22.23 40.80 -1.60
N GLU A 88 23.44 40.66 -1.71
CA GLU A 88 24.43 39.73 -2.22
C GLU A 88 24.28 38.20 -2.04
N SER A 89 23.19 37.62 -1.44
CA SER A 89 23.02 36.17 -1.28
C SER A 89 21.58 35.68 -1.46
N PRO A 90 21.08 35.57 -2.70
CA PRO A 90 19.66 35.35 -2.96
C PRO A 90 19.15 33.94 -2.62
N ALA A 91 20.01 32.93 -2.58
CA ALA A 91 19.60 31.56 -2.36
C ALA A 91 19.28 31.22 -0.89
N GLU A 92 19.87 31.98 0.05
CA GLU A 92 19.70 31.77 1.49
C GLU A 92 18.54 32.57 2.08
N ASP A 93 18.14 33.67 1.42
CA ASP A 93 17.12 34.61 1.92
C ASP A 93 15.66 34.16 1.64
N PHE A 94 15.44 33.15 0.82
CA PHE A 94 14.11 32.73 0.36
C PHE A 94 13.84 31.22 0.48
N PRO A 95 13.85 30.63 1.68
CA PRO A 95 13.54 29.24 1.84
C PRO A 95 12.11 28.92 1.42
N LEU A 96 11.96 27.80 0.69
CA LEU A 96 10.68 27.27 0.27
C LEU A 96 10.15 26.28 1.32
N LEU A 97 9.07 26.64 2.00
CA LEU A 97 8.52 25.90 3.13
C LEU A 97 7.16 25.27 2.78
N ARG A 98 7.01 23.98 3.03
CA ARG A 98 5.79 23.22 2.79
C ARG A 98 4.81 23.37 3.96
N TYR A 99 3.54 23.67 3.65
CA TYR A 99 2.49 23.79 4.67
C TYR A 99 1.34 22.79 4.51
N GLY A 100 1.34 21.95 3.49
CA GLY A 100 0.22 21.00 3.24
C GLY A 100 -0.05 20.03 4.38
N HIS A 101 0.96 19.69 5.18
CA HIS A 101 0.81 18.85 6.37
C HIS A 101 -0.16 19.41 7.42
N TYR A 102 -0.45 20.73 7.42
CA TYR A 102 -1.43 21.31 8.34
C TYR A 102 -2.84 20.81 8.11
N ALA A 103 -3.20 20.45 6.88
CA ALA A 103 -4.50 19.80 6.60
C ALA A 103 -4.59 18.44 7.30
N LEU A 104 -3.56 17.62 7.20
CA LEU A 104 -3.49 16.33 7.89
C LEU A 104 -3.44 16.50 9.42
N LYS A 105 -2.73 17.52 9.91
CA LYS A 105 -2.64 17.88 11.33
C LYS A 105 -4.00 18.23 11.93
N GLN A 106 -4.91 18.87 11.16
CA GLN A 106 -6.28 19.12 11.63
C GLN A 106 -7.06 17.81 11.87
N ILE A 107 -6.93 16.83 10.95
CA ILE A 107 -7.57 15.53 11.12
C ILE A 107 -6.95 14.79 12.32
N TRP A 108 -5.62 14.77 12.43
CA TRP A 108 -4.87 14.18 13.52
C TRP A 108 -5.30 14.73 14.89
N ASN A 109 -5.39 16.07 14.99
CA ASN A 109 -5.69 16.77 16.24
C ASN A 109 -7.18 16.75 16.60
N LYS A 110 -8.07 17.04 15.62
CA LYS A 110 -9.49 17.31 15.90
C LYS A 110 -10.40 16.11 15.65
N THR A 111 -10.12 15.32 14.61
CA THR A 111 -10.96 14.16 14.28
C THR A 111 -10.52 12.94 15.09
N LEU A 112 -9.22 12.63 15.07
CA LEU A 112 -8.66 11.44 15.73
C LEU A 112 -8.19 11.71 17.16
N CYS A 113 -8.00 12.99 17.55
CA CYS A 113 -7.53 13.39 18.88
C CYS A 113 -6.27 12.64 19.34
N LEU A 114 -5.37 12.32 18.39
CA LEU A 114 -4.19 11.50 18.64
C LEU A 114 -3.15 12.14 19.58
N PRO A 115 -2.90 13.48 19.56
CA PRO A 115 -1.96 14.08 20.52
C PRO A 115 -2.27 13.69 21.96
N ARG A 116 -3.55 13.77 22.35
CA ARG A 116 -3.99 13.41 23.72
C ARG A 116 -3.68 11.94 24.05
N LYS A 117 -3.83 11.04 23.08
CA LYS A 117 -3.53 9.62 23.27
C LYS A 117 -2.03 9.37 23.37
N PHE A 118 -1.23 10.00 22.50
CA PHE A 118 0.22 9.88 22.51
C PHE A 118 0.84 10.44 23.82
N ASP A 119 0.39 11.61 24.25
CA ASP A 119 0.85 12.22 25.50
C ASP A 119 0.52 11.31 26.71
N TYR A 120 -0.68 10.72 26.74
CA TYR A 120 -1.07 9.74 27.76
C TYR A 120 -0.19 8.49 27.72
N LEU A 121 0.08 7.91 26.54
CA LEU A 121 0.95 6.74 26.41
C LEU A 121 2.39 7.07 26.81
N GLN A 122 2.90 8.23 26.41
CA GLN A 122 4.22 8.68 26.79
C GLN A 122 4.36 8.87 28.31
N SER A 123 3.30 9.37 28.96
CA SER A 123 3.31 9.57 30.42
C SER A 123 3.36 8.27 31.24
N LYS A 124 2.99 7.14 30.62
CA LYS A 124 3.07 5.80 31.26
C LYS A 124 4.46 5.16 31.18
N LEU A 125 5.37 5.70 30.39
CA LEU A 125 6.70 5.13 30.28
C LEU A 125 7.50 5.31 31.55
N ASN A 126 8.15 4.25 32.02
CA ASN A 126 8.99 4.28 33.19
C ASN A 126 10.29 5.10 33.00
N GLN A 127 10.65 5.37 31.73
CA GLN A 127 11.83 6.14 31.36
C GLN A 127 11.44 7.58 31.03
N LYS A 128 12.24 8.54 31.53
CA LYS A 128 12.08 9.95 31.19
C LYS A 128 12.53 10.20 29.75
N VAL A 129 11.59 10.32 28.84
CA VAL A 129 11.84 10.64 27.41
C VAL A 129 11.84 12.16 27.23
N GLN A 130 12.91 12.70 26.63
CA GLN A 130 13.10 14.15 26.48
C GLN A 130 12.46 14.73 25.21
N PHE A 131 11.91 13.91 24.31
CA PHE A 131 11.27 14.33 23.06
C PHE A 131 9.81 13.90 23.00
N SER A 132 9.03 14.48 22.11
CA SER A 132 7.62 14.13 21.93
C SER A 132 7.45 13.03 20.88
N PHE A 133 6.95 11.86 21.30
CA PHE A 133 6.55 10.81 20.35
C PHE A 133 5.43 11.26 19.40
N ASN A 134 4.51 12.12 19.88
CA ASN A 134 3.47 12.67 19.02
C ASN A 134 4.06 13.54 17.90
N ALA A 135 5.05 14.38 18.20
CA ALA A 135 5.69 15.24 17.18
C ALA A 135 6.42 14.37 16.14
N ALA A 136 7.25 13.43 16.57
CA ALA A 136 7.98 12.54 15.69
C ALA A 136 7.05 11.66 14.83
N ALA A 137 6.08 10.98 15.46
CA ALA A 137 5.13 10.12 14.76
C ALA A 137 4.27 10.89 13.76
N SER A 138 3.68 12.03 14.16
CA SER A 138 2.82 12.82 13.27
C SER A 138 3.58 13.31 12.05
N PHE A 139 4.81 13.80 12.19
CA PHE A 139 5.62 14.23 11.06
C PHE A 139 5.94 13.09 10.11
N MET A 140 6.43 11.94 10.63
CA MET A 140 6.72 10.78 9.81
C MET A 140 5.48 10.28 9.04
N ILE A 141 4.31 10.26 9.70
CA ILE A 141 3.05 9.81 9.10
C ILE A 141 2.54 10.81 8.05
N PHE A 142 2.58 12.12 8.33
CA PHE A 142 2.17 13.13 7.36
C PHE A 142 3.06 13.12 6.13
N ARG A 143 4.36 12.93 6.33
CA ARG A 143 5.30 12.84 5.24
C ARG A 143 5.04 11.61 4.35
N LYS A 144 4.73 10.44 4.94
CA LYS A 144 4.31 9.27 4.17
C LYS A 144 3.06 9.54 3.31
N ALA A 145 2.11 10.34 3.81
CA ALA A 145 0.91 10.72 3.07
C ALA A 145 1.17 11.73 1.94
N MET A 146 2.24 12.53 2.01
CA MET A 146 2.55 13.57 1.04
C MET A 146 3.64 13.16 0.05
N ARG A 147 4.79 12.71 0.57
CA ARG A 147 5.96 12.27 -0.19
C ARG A 147 6.67 11.15 0.57
N PRO A 148 6.33 9.88 0.31
CA PRO A 148 6.91 8.77 1.04
C PRO A 148 8.42 8.69 0.83
N SER A 149 9.14 8.39 1.91
CA SER A 149 10.59 8.20 1.94
C SER A 149 10.99 7.36 3.14
N SER A 150 12.26 7.00 3.23
CA SER A 150 12.85 6.40 4.44
C SER A 150 12.78 7.37 5.63
N VAL A 151 12.94 6.86 6.83
CA VAL A 151 13.01 7.68 8.06
C VAL A 151 14.19 8.65 7.97
N LEU A 152 15.35 8.17 7.50
CA LEU A 152 16.56 8.97 7.31
C LEU A 152 16.32 10.13 6.33
N ALA A 153 15.82 9.85 5.13
CA ALA A 153 15.53 10.89 4.16
C ALA A 153 14.49 11.89 4.67
N GLY A 154 13.47 11.39 5.41
CA GLY A 154 12.47 12.23 6.05
C GLY A 154 13.04 13.15 7.11
N PHE A 155 14.00 12.67 7.87
CA PHE A 155 14.69 13.46 8.87
C PHE A 155 15.53 14.58 8.24
N HIS A 156 16.25 14.29 7.16
CA HIS A 156 17.05 15.30 6.44
C HIS A 156 16.20 16.38 5.74
N ASP A 157 15.01 16.03 5.25
CA ASP A 157 14.14 16.98 4.56
C ASP A 157 13.21 17.76 5.52
N GLN A 158 13.36 17.65 6.85
CA GLN A 158 12.47 18.31 7.82
C GLN A 158 12.46 19.83 7.69
N ASP A 159 13.56 20.41 7.24
CA ASP A 159 13.73 21.85 7.11
C ASP A 159 12.92 22.45 5.95
N GLU A 160 12.46 21.59 5.02
CA GLU A 160 11.52 21.99 3.98
C GLU A 160 10.09 22.23 4.51
N TYR A 161 9.82 21.95 5.81
CA TYR A 161 8.47 21.99 6.37
C TYR A 161 8.27 23.17 7.31
N LEU A 162 7.23 23.95 7.04
CA LEU A 162 6.87 25.10 7.87
C LEU A 162 6.58 24.66 9.33
N GLY A 163 7.17 25.39 10.28
CA GLY A 163 6.96 25.16 11.70
C GLY A 163 7.93 24.16 12.34
N ALA A 164 9.01 23.77 11.66
CA ALA A 164 10.09 22.94 12.17
C ALA A 164 9.58 21.73 12.99
N PRO A 165 8.87 20.77 12.36
CA PRO A 165 8.10 19.74 13.08
C PRO A 165 8.95 18.78 13.92
N LEU A 166 10.26 18.64 13.64
CA LEU A 166 11.19 17.81 14.41
C LEU A 166 12.22 18.63 15.19
N GLN A 167 11.93 19.88 15.49
CA GLN A 167 12.87 20.71 16.25
C GLN A 167 13.27 20.06 17.57
N GLY A 168 14.57 19.85 17.79
CA GLY A 168 15.10 19.19 18.97
C GLY A 168 14.90 17.67 19.05
N ILE A 169 14.44 17.05 17.96
CA ILE A 169 14.26 15.60 17.85
C ILE A 169 15.37 15.02 16.97
N SER A 170 16.12 14.06 17.49
CA SER A 170 17.19 13.38 16.77
C SER A 170 16.67 12.29 15.82
N LEU A 171 17.50 11.88 14.85
CA LEU A 171 17.21 10.74 13.99
C LEU A 171 16.94 9.45 14.80
N GLN A 172 17.74 9.22 15.84
CA GLN A 172 17.54 8.07 16.73
C GLN A 172 16.19 8.12 17.44
N ALA A 173 15.72 9.30 17.84
CA ALA A 173 14.40 9.47 18.43
C ALA A 173 13.28 9.13 17.42
N CYS A 174 13.49 9.39 16.13
CA CYS A 174 12.57 8.95 15.08
C CYS A 174 12.49 7.41 14.98
N TYR A 175 13.62 6.71 15.05
CA TYR A 175 13.62 5.23 15.09
C TYR A 175 12.98 4.68 16.38
N ARG A 176 13.30 5.24 17.54
CA ARG A 176 12.60 4.88 18.80
C ARG A 176 11.10 5.15 18.75
N THR A 177 10.66 6.05 17.89
CA THR A 177 9.22 6.28 17.66
C THR A 177 8.58 5.12 16.91
N LEU A 178 9.31 4.40 16.06
CA LEU A 178 8.79 3.17 15.43
C LEU A 178 8.57 2.07 16.48
N ASP A 179 9.49 1.91 17.45
CA ASP A 179 9.33 0.98 18.55
C ASP A 179 8.10 1.34 19.40
N PHE A 180 7.95 2.62 19.74
CA PHE A 180 6.78 3.11 20.46
C PHE A 180 5.46 2.84 19.69
N LEU A 181 5.46 2.97 18.38
CA LEU A 181 4.29 2.66 17.53
C LEU A 181 3.96 1.16 17.52
N LYS A 182 4.97 0.27 17.54
CA LYS A 182 4.76 -1.18 17.68
C LYS A 182 4.15 -1.49 19.04
N GLU A 183 4.81 -1.08 20.11
CA GLU A 183 4.43 -1.40 21.50
C GLU A 183 3.01 -0.92 21.83
N ASN A 184 2.62 0.22 21.30
CA ASN A 184 1.32 0.84 21.57
C ASN A 184 0.30 0.72 20.42
N LYS A 185 0.56 -0.15 19.42
CA LYS A 185 -0.30 -0.32 18.25
C LYS A 185 -1.77 -0.51 18.65
N ASP A 186 -2.02 -1.48 19.52
CA ASP A 186 -3.37 -1.88 19.88
C ASP A 186 -4.13 -0.76 20.63
N GLU A 187 -3.46 -0.07 21.54
CA GLU A 187 -4.04 1.07 22.24
C GLU A 187 -4.29 2.27 21.33
N ILE A 188 -3.42 2.51 20.35
CA ILE A 188 -3.59 3.56 19.35
C ILE A 188 -4.81 3.26 18.46
N PHE A 189 -4.90 2.03 17.90
CA PHE A 189 -6.02 1.66 17.03
C PHE A 189 -7.34 1.56 17.78
N HIS A 190 -7.34 1.07 19.02
CA HIS A 190 -8.53 1.11 19.86
C HIS A 190 -9.03 2.56 20.07
N TRP A 191 -8.11 3.48 20.38
CA TRP A 191 -8.44 4.90 20.49
C TRP A 191 -8.98 5.47 19.18
N VAL A 192 -8.29 5.21 18.06
CA VAL A 192 -8.69 5.66 16.73
C VAL A 192 -10.11 5.18 16.41
N ASN A 193 -10.40 3.90 16.60
CA ASN A 193 -11.71 3.34 16.31
C ASN A 193 -12.80 4.00 17.17
N ARG A 194 -12.55 4.24 18.45
CA ARG A 194 -13.48 4.99 19.31
C ARG A 194 -13.72 6.43 18.83
N GLN A 195 -12.72 7.12 18.30
CA GLN A 195 -12.94 8.44 17.71
C GLN A 195 -13.73 8.33 16.39
N MET A 196 -13.43 7.32 15.57
CA MET A 196 -14.14 7.06 14.33
C MET A 196 -15.63 6.74 14.57
N ASP A 197 -15.95 5.97 15.61
CA ASP A 197 -17.32 5.66 16.01
C ASP A 197 -18.13 6.90 16.35
N LYS A 198 -17.52 7.92 16.97
CA LYS A 198 -18.17 9.21 17.27
C LYS A 198 -18.53 10.00 16.01
N HIS A 199 -17.76 9.85 14.93
CA HIS A 199 -17.94 10.61 13.69
C HIS A 199 -18.74 9.87 12.61
N TYR A 200 -18.71 8.54 12.63
CA TYR A 200 -19.26 7.69 11.58
C TYR A 200 -20.26 6.64 12.07
N GLY A 201 -20.53 6.59 13.38
CA GLY A 201 -21.42 5.62 14.01
C GLY A 201 -20.71 4.30 14.35
N THR A 202 -21.23 3.59 15.36
CA THR A 202 -20.71 2.28 15.79
C THR A 202 -21.05 1.18 14.80
N ASP A 203 -22.08 1.36 14.00
CA ASP A 203 -22.54 0.43 12.96
C ASP A 203 -21.57 0.31 11.77
N ARG A 204 -20.49 1.12 11.72
CA ARG A 204 -19.46 1.02 10.67
C ARG A 204 -18.72 -0.34 10.68
N ALA A 205 -18.63 -0.99 11.85
CA ALA A 205 -17.97 -2.27 12.03
C ALA A 205 -18.88 -3.48 11.80
N THR A 206 -20.16 -3.29 11.44
CA THR A 206 -21.08 -4.39 11.12
C THR A 206 -20.70 -5.13 9.84
N LEU A 207 -19.95 -4.48 8.96
CA LEU A 207 -19.37 -5.06 7.75
C LEU A 207 -17.88 -4.72 7.71
N VAL A 208 -17.06 -5.74 7.70
CA VAL A 208 -15.60 -5.60 7.64
C VAL A 208 -15.03 -6.32 6.42
N PHE A 209 -14.10 -5.67 5.73
CA PHE A 209 -13.39 -6.27 4.62
C PHE A 209 -12.01 -6.70 5.10
N TYR A 210 -11.67 -7.93 4.79
CA TYR A 210 -10.39 -8.54 5.13
C TYR A 210 -9.67 -8.99 3.86
N ASP A 211 -8.40 -8.62 3.74
CA ASP A 211 -7.53 -9.15 2.68
C ASP A 211 -6.06 -9.07 3.12
N VAL A 212 -5.20 -9.84 2.44
CA VAL A 212 -3.77 -9.95 2.74
C VAL A 212 -2.95 -9.47 1.56
N THR A 213 -1.91 -8.71 1.85
CA THR A 213 -0.93 -8.28 0.86
C THR A 213 0.49 -8.54 1.33
N ASN A 214 1.43 -8.57 0.39
CA ASN A 214 2.85 -8.74 0.67
C ASN A 214 3.61 -7.43 0.48
N ALA A 215 4.59 -7.20 1.33
CA ALA A 215 5.57 -6.13 1.16
C ALA A 215 6.97 -6.74 1.21
N TYR A 216 7.77 -6.48 0.19
CA TYR A 216 9.12 -7.01 0.05
C TYR A 216 10.18 -6.00 0.49
N PHE A 217 11.36 -6.52 0.77
CA PHE A 217 12.55 -5.75 1.10
C PHE A 217 13.49 -5.76 -0.09
N GLU A 218 14.22 -4.66 -0.32
CA GLU A 218 15.29 -4.64 -1.33
C GLU A 218 16.56 -5.37 -0.84
N ALA A 219 16.72 -5.58 0.47
CA ALA A 219 17.78 -6.39 1.01
C ALA A 219 17.48 -7.89 0.79
N PRO A 220 18.40 -8.66 0.19
CA PRO A 220 18.13 -10.05 -0.20
C PRO A 220 18.10 -11.03 0.97
N LEU A 221 18.65 -10.67 2.14
CA LEU A 221 18.80 -11.56 3.28
C LEU A 221 17.51 -11.61 4.13
N THR A 222 17.12 -12.83 4.52
CA THR A 222 16.08 -13.07 5.54
C THR A 222 16.58 -12.68 6.94
N ASP A 223 15.69 -12.68 7.94
CA ASP A 223 16.11 -12.41 9.33
C ASP A 223 17.10 -13.47 9.81
N ALA A 224 16.85 -14.74 9.55
CA ALA A 224 17.76 -15.82 9.91
C ALA A 224 19.14 -15.70 9.25
N GLU A 225 19.18 -15.37 7.94
CA GLU A 225 20.45 -15.15 7.25
C GLU A 225 21.20 -13.91 7.76
N MET A 226 20.50 -12.89 8.24
CA MET A 226 21.13 -11.70 8.85
C MET A 226 21.67 -12.01 10.26
N GLU A 227 20.94 -12.76 11.06
CA GLU A 227 21.37 -13.15 12.41
C GLU A 227 22.63 -14.02 12.38
N ASN A 228 22.85 -14.78 11.30
CA ASN A 228 24.10 -15.53 11.11
C ASN A 228 25.38 -14.67 11.17
N TYR A 229 25.28 -13.36 11.01
CA TYR A 229 26.39 -12.41 11.16
C TYR A 229 26.50 -11.83 12.58
N HIS A 230 25.57 -12.11 13.47
CA HIS A 230 25.62 -11.63 14.86
C HIS A 230 26.30 -12.65 15.75
N GLN A 231 27.30 -12.22 16.55
CA GLN A 231 28.06 -13.12 17.41
C GLN A 231 27.18 -13.88 18.38
N ASP A 232 26.20 -13.21 19.00
CA ASP A 232 25.28 -13.84 19.94
C ASP A 232 24.44 -14.97 19.33
N PHE A 233 24.10 -14.83 18.04
CA PHE A 233 23.42 -15.88 17.30
C PHE A 233 24.38 -17.01 16.92
N LEU A 234 25.59 -16.68 16.51
CA LEU A 234 26.61 -17.68 16.20
C LEU A 234 26.95 -18.54 17.42
N ASP A 235 27.06 -17.93 18.61
CA ASP A 235 27.29 -18.64 19.86
C ASP A 235 26.13 -19.60 20.19
N LYS A 236 24.89 -19.20 19.99
CA LYS A 236 23.71 -20.07 20.14
C LYS A 236 23.64 -21.17 19.08
N LEU A 237 23.96 -20.85 17.85
CA LEU A 237 24.00 -21.81 16.75
C LEU A 237 25.06 -22.87 17.03
N GLN A 238 26.23 -22.47 17.54
CA GLN A 238 27.28 -23.37 17.98
C GLN A 238 26.78 -24.33 19.07
N ALA A 239 26.18 -23.79 20.13
CA ALA A 239 25.65 -24.59 21.24
C ALA A 239 24.55 -25.59 20.80
N ALA A 240 23.61 -25.14 19.95
CA ALA A 240 22.57 -25.99 19.42
C ALA A 240 23.12 -27.08 18.48
N ALA A 241 24.10 -26.75 17.65
CA ALA A 241 24.75 -27.71 16.75
C ALA A 241 25.58 -28.75 17.53
N GLU A 242 26.28 -28.37 18.58
CA GLU A 242 26.98 -29.31 19.48
C GLU A 242 26.02 -30.29 20.15
N GLN A 243 24.88 -29.82 20.59
CA GLN A 243 23.84 -30.69 21.13
C GLN A 243 23.32 -31.66 20.05
N ALA A 244 22.94 -31.19 18.88
CA ALA A 244 22.45 -32.02 17.77
C ALA A 244 23.55 -33.00 17.27
N ARG A 245 24.84 -32.63 17.34
CA ARG A 245 25.95 -33.52 17.09
C ARG A 245 26.02 -34.68 18.10
N ALA A 246 25.84 -34.36 19.40
CA ALA A 246 25.82 -35.36 20.47
C ALA A 246 24.63 -36.34 20.31
N GLU A 247 23.50 -35.87 19.82
CA GLU A 247 22.31 -36.65 19.51
C GLU A 247 22.37 -37.38 18.16
N LYS A 248 23.46 -37.18 17.38
CA LYS A 248 23.68 -37.72 16.04
C LYS A 248 22.69 -37.26 14.98
N GLU A 249 22.09 -36.11 15.17
CA GLU A 249 21.18 -35.48 14.22
C GLU A 249 21.92 -34.68 13.13
N LEU A 250 23.12 -34.18 13.45
CA LEU A 250 23.99 -33.50 12.49
C LEU A 250 25.23 -34.31 12.14
N PRO A 251 25.66 -34.34 10.85
CA PRO A 251 26.90 -35.00 10.42
C PRO A 251 28.15 -34.24 10.86
N GLU A 252 29.25 -34.96 11.09
CA GLU A 252 30.58 -34.40 11.43
C GLU A 252 31.07 -33.35 10.40
N ALA A 253 30.65 -33.43 9.14
CA ALA A 253 30.98 -32.48 8.10
C ALA A 253 30.46 -31.04 8.34
N CYS A 254 29.57 -30.85 9.33
CA CYS A 254 29.10 -29.54 9.74
C CYS A 254 30.04 -28.82 10.70
N PHE A 255 31.16 -29.46 11.10
CA PHE A 255 32.12 -28.93 12.06
C PHE A 255 33.50 -28.90 11.44
N ASP A 256 34.33 -27.94 11.84
CA ASP A 256 35.74 -27.89 11.51
C ASP A 256 36.61 -28.78 12.42
N ASP A 257 37.90 -28.78 12.20
CA ASP A 257 38.86 -29.60 12.97
C ASP A 257 38.95 -29.19 14.45
N ASP A 258 38.55 -27.94 14.79
CA ASP A 258 38.53 -27.38 16.16
C ASP A 258 37.18 -27.61 16.84
N GLY A 259 36.22 -28.20 16.14
CA GLY A 259 34.88 -28.47 16.63
C GLY A 259 33.89 -27.27 16.52
N SER A 260 34.34 -26.20 15.86
CA SER A 260 33.46 -25.06 15.57
C SER A 260 32.51 -25.40 14.42
N VAL A 261 31.27 -24.94 14.57
CA VAL A 261 30.26 -25.19 13.54
C VAL A 261 30.57 -24.37 12.28
N LEU A 262 30.34 -24.97 11.14
CA LEU A 262 30.42 -24.35 9.83
C LEU A 262 29.01 -23.94 9.36
N PRO A 263 28.56 -22.70 9.57
CA PRO A 263 27.17 -22.30 9.34
C PRO A 263 26.67 -22.59 7.92
N ASP A 264 27.53 -22.45 6.90
CA ASP A 264 27.21 -22.67 5.50
C ASP A 264 26.93 -24.15 5.15
N THR A 265 27.29 -25.07 6.05
CA THR A 265 27.09 -26.51 5.88
C THR A 265 25.86 -27.05 6.61
N LEU A 266 25.26 -26.23 7.47
CA LEU A 266 24.07 -26.62 8.23
C LEU A 266 22.82 -26.65 7.35
N PRO A 267 21.90 -27.61 7.60
CA PRO A 267 20.59 -27.58 6.97
C PRO A 267 19.86 -26.27 7.29
N GLN A 268 19.21 -25.67 6.27
CA GLN A 268 18.51 -24.39 6.44
C GLN A 268 17.39 -24.46 7.49
N ASP A 269 16.65 -25.58 7.53
CA ASP A 269 15.59 -25.84 8.52
C ASP A 269 16.12 -25.85 9.96
N PHE A 270 17.37 -26.31 10.17
CA PHE A 270 18.04 -26.28 11.46
C PHE A 270 18.36 -24.83 11.88
N ILE A 271 18.95 -24.06 10.95
CA ILE A 271 19.24 -22.63 11.18
C ILE A 271 17.96 -21.86 11.49
N ASP A 272 16.89 -22.10 10.71
CA ASP A 272 15.59 -21.45 10.90
C ASP A 272 14.97 -21.82 12.25
N ALA A 273 15.12 -23.06 12.73
CA ALA A 273 14.63 -23.48 14.03
C ALA A 273 15.38 -22.79 15.18
N VAL A 274 16.72 -22.68 15.11
CA VAL A 274 17.53 -21.96 16.09
C VAL A 274 17.21 -20.46 16.06
N ALA A 275 17.02 -19.89 14.87
CA ALA A 275 16.63 -18.50 14.69
C ALA A 275 15.23 -18.21 15.23
N ASP A 276 14.26 -19.12 15.06
CA ASP A 276 12.92 -18.99 15.63
C ASP A 276 12.92 -19.07 17.17
N ASP A 277 13.78 -19.91 17.75
CA ASP A 277 13.97 -19.98 19.21
C ASP A 277 14.68 -18.73 19.75
N HIS A 278 15.67 -18.21 19.00
CA HIS A 278 16.39 -17.00 19.37
C HIS A 278 15.53 -15.75 19.25
N ASN A 279 14.76 -15.61 18.17
CA ASN A 279 13.86 -14.48 17.93
C ASN A 279 12.56 -14.95 17.25
N PRO A 280 11.53 -15.32 18.03
CA PRO A 280 10.26 -15.81 17.48
C PRO A 280 9.53 -14.77 16.62
N GLU A 281 9.94 -13.51 16.65
CA GLU A 281 9.38 -12.42 15.84
C GLU A 281 10.07 -12.26 14.47
N PHE A 282 10.88 -13.20 14.02
CA PHE A 282 11.43 -13.14 12.65
C PHE A 282 10.31 -13.07 11.61
N LEU A 283 10.26 -11.95 10.91
CA LEU A 283 9.18 -11.64 9.97
C LEU A 283 9.59 -11.79 8.50
N ARG A 284 10.85 -11.45 8.20
CA ARG A 284 11.36 -11.40 6.82
C ARG A 284 11.74 -12.79 6.34
N MET A 285 10.82 -13.40 5.60
CA MET A 285 10.98 -14.74 5.04
C MET A 285 10.72 -14.72 3.53
N ARG A 286 11.40 -15.57 2.76
CA ARG A 286 11.03 -15.79 1.36
C ARG A 286 9.77 -16.63 1.30
N GLY A 287 8.83 -16.23 0.47
CA GLY A 287 7.53 -16.89 0.37
C GLY A 287 6.82 -16.63 -0.96
N PRO A 288 5.62 -17.17 -1.12
CA PRO A 288 4.81 -16.94 -2.30
C PRO A 288 4.47 -15.45 -2.42
N THR A 289 4.80 -14.85 -3.55
CA THR A 289 4.57 -13.43 -3.82
C THR A 289 3.64 -13.25 -5.02
N LYS A 290 2.67 -12.34 -4.88
CA LYS A 290 1.79 -11.92 -5.99
C LYS A 290 2.57 -11.15 -7.08
N GLU A 291 3.81 -10.73 -6.80
CA GLU A 291 4.64 -9.88 -7.66
C GLU A 291 5.80 -10.61 -8.33
N HIS A 292 5.87 -11.93 -8.14
CA HIS A 292 6.90 -12.80 -8.74
C HIS A 292 8.36 -12.44 -8.34
N ARG A 293 8.55 -11.82 -7.16
CA ARG A 293 9.85 -11.50 -6.56
C ARG A 293 10.20 -12.52 -5.47
N SER A 294 10.32 -13.80 -5.86
CA SER A 294 10.68 -14.89 -4.96
C SER A 294 12.13 -14.85 -4.48
N ASP A 295 12.94 -14.00 -5.08
CA ASP A 295 14.33 -13.72 -4.74
C ASP A 295 14.49 -12.86 -3.50
N LEU A 296 13.47 -12.13 -3.09
CA LEU A 296 13.52 -11.19 -1.96
C LEU A 296 12.67 -11.66 -0.78
N PRO A 297 13.14 -11.43 0.46
CA PRO A 297 12.32 -11.63 1.64
C PRO A 297 11.15 -10.65 1.66
N LEU A 298 10.06 -11.08 2.27
CA LEU A 298 8.84 -10.30 2.38
C LEU A 298 8.18 -10.51 3.75
N VAL A 299 7.20 -9.66 4.05
CA VAL A 299 6.24 -9.85 5.13
C VAL A 299 4.83 -9.86 4.56
N SER A 300 3.95 -10.62 5.18
CA SER A 300 2.52 -10.63 4.85
C SER A 300 1.77 -9.70 5.80
N ILE A 301 0.90 -8.86 5.25
CA ILE A 301 0.14 -7.85 5.99
C ILE A 301 -1.34 -8.09 5.73
N ALA A 302 -2.07 -8.46 6.78
CA ALA A 302 -3.51 -8.50 6.78
C ALA A 302 -4.06 -7.13 7.18
N LEU A 303 -4.96 -6.59 6.37
CA LEU A 303 -5.64 -5.32 6.63
C LEU A 303 -7.12 -5.56 6.85
N VAL A 304 -7.69 -4.88 7.83
CA VAL A 304 -9.13 -4.84 8.07
C VAL A 304 -9.62 -3.42 7.89
N ILE A 305 -10.64 -3.25 7.05
CA ILE A 305 -11.31 -1.96 6.85
C ILE A 305 -12.81 -2.08 7.13
N ASP A 306 -13.42 -0.97 7.53
CA ASP A 306 -14.87 -0.90 7.76
C ASP A 306 -15.68 -0.73 6.46
N LYS A 307 -17.01 -0.70 6.58
CA LYS A 307 -17.94 -0.52 5.43
C LYS A 307 -17.71 0.76 4.62
N ASN A 308 -17.08 1.78 5.21
CA ASN A 308 -16.75 3.04 4.56
C ASN A 308 -15.35 3.03 3.90
N GLY A 309 -14.61 1.95 4.07
CA GLY A 309 -13.25 1.80 3.54
C GLY A 309 -12.18 2.48 4.40
N PHE A 310 -12.44 2.69 5.69
CA PHE A 310 -11.45 3.20 6.64
C PHE A 310 -10.73 2.03 7.32
N PRO A 311 -9.39 2.08 7.42
CA PRO A 311 -8.63 1.09 8.17
C PRO A 311 -9.08 1.03 9.64
N MET A 312 -9.35 -0.17 10.11
CA MET A 312 -9.70 -0.46 11.51
C MET A 312 -8.52 -1.04 12.28
N ASP A 313 -7.85 -2.02 11.69
CA ASP A 313 -6.69 -2.69 12.27
C ASP A 313 -5.89 -3.41 11.17
N PHE A 314 -4.71 -3.90 11.53
CA PHE A 314 -3.87 -4.73 10.68
C PHE A 314 -3.07 -5.72 11.53
N GLU A 315 -2.64 -6.82 10.90
CA GLU A 315 -1.70 -7.76 11.49
C GLU A 315 -0.55 -8.03 10.51
N VAL A 316 0.62 -8.33 11.07
CA VAL A 316 1.82 -8.66 10.30
C VAL A 316 2.19 -10.10 10.56
N PHE A 317 2.50 -10.83 9.51
CA PHE A 317 2.86 -12.24 9.55
C PHE A 317 4.18 -12.48 8.82
N LYS A 318 4.85 -13.58 9.15
CA LYS A 318 6.03 -14.05 8.43
C LYS A 318 5.75 -14.15 6.93
N GLY A 319 6.73 -13.84 6.10
CA GLY A 319 6.57 -13.81 4.64
C GLY A 319 6.17 -15.15 4.01
N ASN A 320 6.50 -16.27 4.66
CA ASN A 320 6.11 -17.61 4.25
C ASN A 320 4.74 -18.08 4.79
N SER A 321 4.04 -17.24 5.57
CA SER A 321 2.73 -17.57 6.13
C SER A 321 1.69 -17.72 5.02
N SER A 322 0.87 -18.75 5.09
CA SER A 322 -0.26 -18.91 4.17
C SER A 322 -1.39 -17.94 4.52
N GLU A 323 -1.99 -17.33 3.51
CA GLU A 323 -3.13 -16.41 3.68
C GLU A 323 -4.27 -17.05 4.48
N TYR A 324 -4.43 -18.35 4.36
CA TYR A 324 -5.40 -19.15 5.09
C TYR A 324 -5.23 -19.09 6.62
N ARG A 325 -3.99 -19.28 7.13
CA ARG A 325 -3.71 -19.30 8.58
C ARG A 325 -3.74 -17.90 9.20
N THR A 326 -3.52 -16.86 8.41
CA THR A 326 -3.49 -15.48 8.89
C THR A 326 -4.87 -14.95 9.26
N MET A 327 -5.91 -15.44 8.59
CA MET A 327 -7.29 -14.96 8.77
C MET A 327 -7.83 -15.21 10.17
N GLU A 328 -7.67 -16.44 10.70
CA GLU A 328 -8.20 -16.80 12.02
C GLU A 328 -7.63 -15.91 13.12
N SER A 329 -6.30 -15.75 13.15
CA SER A 329 -5.62 -14.93 14.15
C SER A 329 -6.06 -13.46 14.07
N ALA A 330 -6.13 -12.89 12.86
CA ALA A 330 -6.51 -11.50 12.67
C ALA A 330 -7.97 -11.24 13.06
N ILE A 331 -8.88 -12.10 12.63
CA ILE A 331 -10.33 -11.93 12.90
C ILE A 331 -10.66 -12.18 14.37
N ARG A 332 -10.04 -13.18 15.01
CA ARG A 332 -10.22 -13.44 16.45
C ARG A 332 -9.76 -12.25 17.28
N LYS A 333 -8.57 -11.72 17.01
CA LYS A 333 -8.06 -10.50 17.67
C LYS A 333 -8.98 -9.31 17.44
N LEU A 334 -9.53 -9.15 16.23
CA LEU A 334 -10.46 -8.07 15.92
C LEU A 334 -11.74 -8.18 16.75
N LYS A 335 -12.33 -9.37 16.83
CA LYS A 335 -13.53 -9.64 17.62
C LYS A 335 -13.30 -9.29 19.10
N ASP A 336 -12.21 -9.80 19.67
CA ASP A 336 -11.87 -9.61 21.08
C ASP A 336 -11.57 -8.14 21.42
N LYS A 337 -10.80 -7.45 20.56
CA LYS A 337 -10.39 -6.06 20.80
C LYS A 337 -11.52 -5.04 20.68
N TYR A 338 -12.42 -5.23 19.73
CA TYR A 338 -13.44 -4.21 19.39
C TYR A 338 -14.82 -4.60 19.82
N ASN A 339 -14.97 -5.73 20.55
CA ASN A 339 -16.24 -6.29 20.98
C ASN A 339 -17.29 -6.33 19.84
N ILE A 340 -16.82 -6.79 18.67
CA ILE A 340 -17.67 -6.93 17.48
C ILE A 340 -18.50 -8.18 17.67
N GLY A 341 -19.69 -8.03 18.24
CA GLY A 341 -20.62 -9.14 18.50
C GLY A 341 -21.14 -9.76 17.20
N HIS A 342 -21.46 -8.91 16.24
CA HIS A 342 -22.05 -9.32 14.96
C HIS A 342 -21.40 -8.54 13.82
N ALA A 343 -20.59 -9.20 13.02
CA ALA A 343 -20.01 -8.62 11.82
C ALA A 343 -20.04 -9.62 10.67
N ILE A 344 -20.19 -9.12 9.44
CA ILE A 344 -20.01 -9.89 8.22
C ILE A 344 -18.60 -9.65 7.70
N VAL A 345 -17.82 -10.71 7.57
CA VAL A 345 -16.46 -10.68 7.01
C VAL A 345 -16.55 -10.86 5.49
N VAL A 346 -16.12 -9.83 4.77
CA VAL A 346 -16.05 -9.87 3.30
C VAL A 346 -14.61 -10.13 2.88
N ALA A 347 -14.39 -11.20 2.11
CA ALA A 347 -13.05 -11.61 1.71
C ALA A 347 -12.99 -12.16 0.27
N ASP A 348 -11.77 -12.22 -0.29
CA ASP A 348 -11.54 -12.76 -1.64
C ASP A 348 -11.59 -14.29 -1.65
N ARG A 349 -11.72 -14.86 -2.84
CA ARG A 349 -11.80 -16.31 -3.11
C ARG A 349 -10.62 -17.12 -2.57
N GLY A 350 -9.45 -16.52 -2.36
CA GLY A 350 -8.28 -17.18 -1.76
C GLY A 350 -8.54 -17.67 -0.34
N LEU A 351 -9.50 -17.08 0.33
CA LEU A 351 -9.92 -17.40 1.71
C LEU A 351 -11.15 -18.31 1.78
N ASN A 352 -11.71 -18.71 0.65
CA ASN A 352 -12.87 -19.59 0.55
C ASN A 352 -12.48 -21.06 0.70
N SER A 353 -12.20 -21.50 1.93
CA SER A 353 -12.08 -22.91 2.28
C SER A 353 -13.19 -23.30 3.27
N ALA A 354 -13.58 -24.59 3.29
CA ALA A 354 -14.61 -25.07 4.23
C ALA A 354 -14.19 -24.83 5.69
N GLU A 355 -12.89 -24.94 5.98
CA GLU A 355 -12.32 -24.72 7.32
C GLU A 355 -12.41 -23.27 7.75
N ASN A 356 -12.12 -22.32 6.83
CA ASN A 356 -12.26 -20.87 7.11
C ASN A 356 -13.71 -20.48 7.35
N LEU A 357 -14.64 -20.99 6.53
CA LEU A 357 -16.06 -20.71 6.69
C LEU A 357 -16.57 -21.27 8.02
N LEU A 358 -16.18 -22.50 8.37
CA LEU A 358 -16.52 -23.09 9.67
C LEU A 358 -15.91 -22.32 10.84
N MET A 359 -14.68 -21.81 10.69
CA MET A 359 -14.04 -20.98 11.70
C MET A 359 -14.83 -19.69 11.94
N LEU A 360 -15.27 -19.02 10.87
CA LEU A 360 -16.11 -17.82 11.00
C LEU A 360 -17.43 -18.12 11.69
N GLN A 361 -18.08 -19.24 11.35
CA GLN A 361 -19.30 -19.69 12.04
C GLN A 361 -19.05 -19.96 13.53
N ARG A 362 -17.93 -20.61 13.89
CA ARG A 362 -17.55 -20.85 15.30
C ARG A 362 -17.26 -19.54 16.07
N LEU A 363 -16.83 -18.50 15.36
CA LEU A 363 -16.64 -17.17 15.93
C LEU A 363 -17.95 -16.36 15.94
N GLU A 364 -19.07 -16.95 15.54
CA GLU A 364 -20.36 -16.26 15.45
C GLU A 364 -20.31 -15.03 14.54
N LEU A 365 -19.60 -15.14 13.42
CA LEU A 365 -19.46 -14.11 12.41
C LEU A 365 -20.10 -14.56 11.10
N GLY A 366 -20.86 -13.68 10.47
CA GLY A 366 -21.30 -13.85 9.10
C GLY A 366 -20.16 -13.74 8.12
N TYR A 367 -20.36 -14.21 6.89
CA TYR A 367 -19.35 -14.08 5.86
C TYR A 367 -19.94 -13.86 4.47
N LEU A 368 -19.13 -13.23 3.64
CA LEU A 368 -19.40 -12.95 2.24
C LEU A 368 -18.11 -13.15 1.46
N VAL A 369 -17.93 -14.32 0.82
CA VAL A 369 -16.67 -14.70 0.21
C VAL A 369 -16.88 -15.15 -1.24
N ALA A 370 -15.97 -14.75 -2.15
CA ALA A 370 -16.07 -15.16 -3.55
C ALA A 370 -15.96 -16.67 -3.73
N GLN A 371 -16.82 -17.22 -4.58
CA GLN A 371 -16.80 -18.60 -5.01
C GLN A 371 -16.24 -18.71 -6.43
N LYS A 372 -15.33 -19.65 -6.65
CA LYS A 372 -14.82 -19.93 -7.98
C LYS A 372 -15.90 -20.66 -8.79
N VAL A 373 -16.32 -20.05 -9.89
CA VAL A 373 -17.38 -20.60 -10.76
C VAL A 373 -17.04 -22.01 -11.27
N SER A 374 -15.77 -22.28 -11.61
CA SER A 374 -15.34 -23.62 -12.05
C SER A 374 -15.40 -24.71 -10.97
N ASN A 375 -15.73 -24.38 -9.73
CA ASN A 375 -15.86 -25.32 -8.63
C ASN A 375 -17.34 -25.56 -8.25
N LEU A 376 -18.26 -25.01 -9.03
CA LEU A 376 -19.69 -25.28 -8.90
C LEU A 376 -20.01 -26.63 -9.54
N ASN A 377 -21.00 -27.34 -9.00
CA ASN A 377 -21.49 -28.59 -9.61
C ASN A 377 -22.32 -28.27 -10.86
N ASP A 378 -22.56 -29.31 -11.69
CA ASP A 378 -23.25 -29.18 -12.98
C ASP A 378 -24.66 -28.61 -12.85
N GLU A 379 -25.37 -28.97 -11.79
CA GLU A 379 -26.72 -28.47 -11.51
C GLU A 379 -26.71 -26.98 -11.22
N THR A 380 -25.80 -26.54 -10.36
CA THR A 380 -25.60 -25.08 -10.04
C THR A 380 -25.13 -24.31 -11.27
N LEU A 381 -24.26 -24.89 -12.11
CA LEU A 381 -23.85 -24.28 -13.37
C LEU A 381 -25.02 -24.09 -14.34
N LYS A 382 -25.90 -25.07 -14.48
CA LYS A 382 -27.14 -24.95 -15.26
C LYS A 382 -28.03 -23.82 -14.72
N GLN A 383 -28.22 -23.78 -13.40
CA GLN A 383 -28.99 -22.73 -12.76
C GLN A 383 -28.35 -21.35 -12.95
N MET A 384 -27.02 -21.26 -12.95
CA MET A 384 -26.28 -20.02 -13.17
C MET A 384 -26.43 -19.48 -14.59
N LEU A 385 -26.45 -20.35 -15.60
CA LEU A 385 -26.58 -19.96 -17.01
C LEU A 385 -28.02 -19.51 -17.38
N ASP A 386 -29.00 -19.87 -16.58
CA ASP A 386 -30.39 -19.48 -16.80
C ASP A 386 -30.65 -18.03 -16.30
N LEU A 387 -30.38 -17.05 -17.15
CA LEU A 387 -30.59 -15.63 -16.87
C LEU A 387 -32.05 -15.22 -16.69
N SER A 388 -33.02 -16.06 -17.11
CA SER A 388 -34.46 -15.76 -16.96
C SER A 388 -34.90 -15.74 -15.49
N ALA A 389 -34.19 -16.49 -14.63
CA ALA A 389 -34.44 -16.56 -13.21
C ALA A 389 -33.71 -15.47 -12.36
N TYR A 390 -33.01 -14.53 -13.02
CA TYR A 390 -32.28 -13.48 -12.34
C TYR A 390 -33.13 -12.22 -12.14
N GLN A 391 -32.93 -11.56 -11.00
CA GLN A 391 -33.53 -10.27 -10.68
C GLN A 391 -32.53 -9.15 -10.98
N SER A 392 -33.03 -7.95 -11.29
CA SER A 392 -32.18 -6.77 -11.51
C SER A 392 -31.63 -6.21 -10.20
N ILE A 393 -30.35 -5.82 -10.23
CA ILE A 393 -29.71 -5.06 -9.13
C ILE A 393 -30.01 -3.56 -9.28
N ASN A 394 -30.12 -3.06 -10.50
CA ASN A 394 -30.26 -1.63 -10.79
C ASN A 394 -31.60 -1.35 -11.47
N ASP A 395 -32.50 -0.68 -10.78
CA ASP A 395 -33.84 -0.37 -11.29
C ASP A 395 -33.83 0.63 -12.46
N LYS A 396 -32.74 1.42 -12.60
CA LYS A 396 -32.57 2.38 -13.71
C LYS A 396 -32.01 1.75 -14.98
N ASP A 397 -31.32 0.60 -14.85
CA ASP A 397 -30.73 -0.16 -15.95
C ASP A 397 -30.83 -1.65 -15.62
N PRO A 398 -32.03 -2.26 -15.82
CA PRO A 398 -32.34 -3.62 -15.40
C PRO A 398 -31.48 -4.70 -16.07
N GLU A 399 -30.95 -4.38 -17.27
CA GLU A 399 -30.18 -5.36 -18.06
C GLU A 399 -28.68 -5.37 -17.72
N SER A 400 -28.18 -4.35 -17.02
CA SER A 400 -26.74 -4.20 -16.82
C SER A 400 -26.16 -5.12 -15.76
N ASN A 401 -26.91 -5.38 -14.67
CA ASN A 401 -26.47 -6.16 -13.54
C ASN A 401 -27.64 -6.96 -12.94
N LYS A 402 -27.46 -8.25 -12.81
CA LYS A 402 -28.51 -9.18 -12.36
C LYS A 402 -27.95 -10.09 -11.24
N TYR A 403 -28.83 -10.59 -10.38
CA TYR A 403 -28.49 -11.54 -9.32
C TYR A 403 -29.55 -12.62 -9.17
N ARG A 404 -29.13 -13.77 -8.63
CA ARG A 404 -29.99 -14.90 -8.23
C ARG A 404 -29.44 -15.48 -6.93
N VAL A 405 -30.32 -15.83 -6.00
CA VAL A 405 -29.96 -16.50 -4.73
C VAL A 405 -30.33 -17.97 -4.81
N ILE A 406 -29.43 -18.85 -4.39
CA ILE A 406 -29.66 -20.27 -4.16
C ILE A 406 -29.44 -20.48 -2.66
N GLU A 407 -30.52 -20.79 -1.96
CA GLU A 407 -30.51 -21.08 -0.54
C GLU A 407 -30.09 -22.53 -0.27
N ASP A 408 -29.64 -22.83 0.95
CA ASP A 408 -29.25 -24.14 1.43
C ASP A 408 -28.25 -24.91 0.54
N TRP A 409 -27.34 -24.14 -0.13
CA TRP A 409 -26.30 -24.75 -0.93
C TRP A 409 -25.23 -25.38 -0.02
N GLU A 410 -24.97 -26.69 -0.24
CA GLU A 410 -24.05 -27.45 0.59
C GLU A 410 -22.71 -27.65 -0.08
N ARG A 411 -21.63 -27.40 0.67
CA ARG A 411 -20.27 -27.71 0.26
C ARG A 411 -19.67 -28.76 1.18
N THR A 412 -19.32 -29.88 0.60
CA THR A 412 -18.61 -30.95 1.29
C THR A 412 -17.11 -30.76 1.11
N GLY A 413 -16.38 -30.54 2.18
CA GLY A 413 -14.92 -30.55 2.26
C GLY A 413 -14.41 -31.96 2.59
N LYS A 414 -13.09 -32.13 2.77
CA LYS A 414 -12.47 -33.42 3.10
C LYS A 414 -12.98 -34.02 4.40
N SER A 415 -13.37 -33.21 5.37
CA SER A 415 -13.79 -33.65 6.71
C SER A 415 -14.99 -32.86 7.26
N VAL A 416 -15.51 -31.88 6.53
CA VAL A 416 -16.55 -30.96 7.01
C VAL A 416 -17.52 -30.64 5.89
N SER A 417 -18.82 -30.62 6.19
CA SER A 417 -19.86 -30.05 5.33
C SER A 417 -20.39 -28.77 5.91
N VAL A 418 -20.52 -27.74 5.07
CA VAL A 418 -21.01 -26.41 5.46
C VAL A 418 -22.16 -26.02 4.54
N LYS A 419 -23.29 -25.62 5.13
CA LYS A 419 -24.45 -25.08 4.40
C LYS A 419 -24.41 -23.57 4.43
N TYR A 420 -24.73 -22.93 3.30
CA TYR A 420 -24.79 -21.48 3.15
C TYR A 420 -25.62 -21.10 1.92
N SER A 421 -25.90 -19.80 1.77
CA SER A 421 -26.53 -19.27 0.56
C SER A 421 -25.49 -18.95 -0.51
N LEU A 422 -25.80 -19.26 -1.77
CA LEU A 422 -24.97 -18.89 -2.93
C LEU A 422 -25.66 -17.76 -3.70
N VAL A 423 -25.00 -16.62 -3.81
CA VAL A 423 -25.47 -15.50 -4.61
C VAL A 423 -24.73 -15.50 -5.94
N LEU A 424 -25.47 -15.78 -7.00
CA LEU A 424 -24.99 -15.71 -8.38
C LEU A 424 -25.22 -14.30 -8.90
N THR A 425 -24.22 -13.72 -9.55
CA THR A 425 -24.33 -12.40 -10.18
C THR A 425 -23.93 -12.45 -11.64
N TRP A 426 -24.56 -11.62 -12.46
CA TRP A 426 -24.18 -11.40 -13.84
C TRP A 426 -24.08 -9.92 -14.13
N SER A 427 -23.06 -9.52 -14.91
CA SER A 427 -22.84 -8.13 -15.30
C SER A 427 -22.41 -8.02 -16.77
N GLU A 428 -23.11 -7.19 -17.54
CA GLU A 428 -22.78 -6.90 -18.93
C GLU A 428 -21.37 -6.30 -19.08
N LYS A 429 -20.99 -5.39 -18.20
CA LYS A 429 -19.65 -4.80 -18.19
C LYS A 429 -18.56 -5.85 -17.95
N ARG A 430 -18.82 -6.80 -17.05
CA ARG A 430 -17.91 -7.92 -16.76
C ARG A 430 -17.84 -8.86 -17.95
N LYS A 431 -18.97 -9.20 -18.56
CA LYS A 431 -19.05 -10.04 -19.77
C LYS A 431 -18.13 -9.50 -20.86
N ARG A 432 -18.29 -8.23 -21.24
CA ARG A 432 -17.45 -7.58 -22.27
C ARG A 432 -15.96 -7.63 -21.96
N ARG A 433 -15.60 -7.46 -20.68
CA ARG A 433 -14.21 -7.55 -20.23
C ARG A 433 -13.67 -8.97 -20.34
N ASP A 434 -14.45 -9.94 -19.91
CA ASP A 434 -14.06 -11.37 -19.87
C ASP A 434 -13.96 -11.90 -21.32
N GLU A 435 -14.90 -11.55 -22.22
CA GLU A 435 -14.85 -11.87 -23.65
C GLU A 435 -13.59 -11.31 -24.31
N LYS A 436 -13.28 -10.03 -24.07
CA LYS A 436 -12.05 -9.42 -24.58
C LYS A 436 -10.78 -10.12 -24.07
N LEU A 437 -10.78 -10.59 -22.83
CA LEU A 437 -9.66 -11.36 -22.28
C LEU A 437 -9.51 -12.71 -22.99
N LEU A 438 -10.61 -13.40 -23.27
CA LEU A 438 -10.60 -14.66 -24.02
C LEU A 438 -10.10 -14.46 -25.47
N GLU A 439 -10.45 -13.37 -26.12
CA GLU A 439 -9.92 -13.00 -27.44
C GLU A 439 -8.39 -12.82 -27.40
N ILE A 440 -7.88 -12.09 -26.40
CA ILE A 440 -6.44 -11.92 -26.20
C ILE A 440 -5.74 -13.26 -25.96
N TRP A 441 -6.36 -14.17 -25.19
CA TRP A 441 -5.83 -15.49 -24.95
C TRP A 441 -5.83 -16.36 -26.22
N ALA A 442 -6.91 -16.33 -27.00
CA ALA A 442 -6.99 -17.04 -28.27
C ALA A 442 -5.88 -16.57 -29.23
N ASP A 443 -5.66 -15.26 -29.34
CA ASP A 443 -4.57 -14.71 -30.16
C ASP A 443 -3.17 -15.10 -29.65
N LEU A 444 -2.99 -15.13 -28.32
CA LEU A 444 -1.73 -15.59 -27.72
C LEU A 444 -1.45 -17.07 -28.04
N ILE A 445 -2.46 -17.93 -27.99
CA ILE A 445 -2.34 -19.36 -28.32
C ILE A 445 -1.96 -19.52 -29.80
N ARG A 446 -2.66 -18.82 -30.71
CA ARG A 446 -2.34 -18.84 -32.16
C ARG A 446 -0.89 -18.45 -32.43
N ARG A 447 -0.38 -17.37 -31.77
CA ARG A 447 1.01 -16.90 -31.90
C ARG A 447 2.04 -17.83 -31.24
N ARG A 448 1.62 -18.72 -30.35
CA ARG A 448 2.46 -19.66 -29.62
C ARG A 448 2.34 -21.10 -30.11
N SER A 449 1.54 -21.36 -31.12
CA SER A 449 1.44 -22.68 -31.76
C SER A 449 2.84 -23.19 -32.17
N GLY A 450 3.14 -24.43 -31.89
CA GLY A 450 4.43 -25.06 -32.08
C GLY A 450 5.49 -24.79 -30.97
N LYS A 451 5.15 -23.97 -29.94
CA LYS A 451 6.06 -23.69 -28.82
C LYS A 451 5.74 -24.55 -27.61
N GLU A 452 6.77 -24.82 -26.80
CA GLU A 452 6.65 -25.55 -25.55
C GLU A 452 5.82 -24.80 -24.50
N LEU A 453 4.90 -25.50 -23.86
CA LEU A 453 4.15 -24.98 -22.71
C LEU A 453 5.04 -25.05 -21.46
N LYS A 454 5.30 -23.93 -20.82
CA LYS A 454 6.13 -23.87 -19.60
C LYS A 454 5.49 -24.69 -18.47
N THR A 455 6.32 -25.22 -17.59
CA THR A 455 5.93 -26.08 -16.44
C THR A 455 4.84 -25.43 -15.55
N ARG A 456 4.87 -24.10 -15.38
CA ARG A 456 3.80 -23.35 -14.74
C ARG A 456 2.75 -22.97 -15.78
N LYS A 457 1.64 -23.69 -15.80
CA LYS A 457 0.54 -23.47 -16.75
C LYS A 457 -0.07 -22.07 -16.59
N PRO A 458 -0.02 -21.22 -17.61
CA PRO A 458 -0.70 -19.93 -17.59
C PRO A 458 -2.22 -20.09 -17.62
N ALA A 459 -2.98 -19.07 -17.25
CA ALA A 459 -4.45 -19.11 -17.18
C ALA A 459 -5.12 -19.46 -18.53
N TRP A 460 -4.50 -19.09 -19.66
CA TRP A 460 -4.98 -19.42 -21.00
C TRP A 460 -4.72 -20.90 -21.42
N ALA A 461 -3.84 -21.62 -20.69
CA ALA A 461 -3.53 -23.01 -21.02
C ALA A 461 -4.75 -23.94 -20.95
N GLY A 462 -5.79 -23.56 -20.19
CA GLY A 462 -7.03 -24.34 -20.10
C GLY A 462 -7.97 -24.21 -21.32
N ILE A 463 -7.59 -23.42 -22.34
CA ILE A 463 -8.28 -23.36 -23.63
C ILE A 463 -7.31 -23.64 -24.79
N ALA A 464 -6.16 -24.23 -24.50
CA ALA A 464 -5.16 -24.62 -25.49
C ALA A 464 -5.14 -26.15 -25.64
N THR A 465 -5.10 -26.62 -26.88
CA THR A 465 -4.77 -28.03 -27.16
C THR A 465 -3.26 -28.19 -27.13
N THR A 466 -2.79 -29.32 -26.57
CA THR A 466 -1.37 -29.61 -26.46
C THR A 466 -1.09 -31.06 -26.81
N ASP A 467 0.03 -31.32 -27.54
CA ASP A 467 0.57 -32.63 -27.79
C ASP A 467 1.83 -32.87 -26.98
N THR A 468 2.08 -34.12 -26.57
CA THR A 468 3.29 -34.49 -25.88
C THR A 468 4.33 -34.96 -26.88
N LYS A 469 5.35 -34.13 -27.16
CA LYS A 469 6.52 -34.47 -27.97
C LYS A 469 7.76 -34.50 -27.07
N GLU A 470 8.53 -35.59 -27.11
CA GLU A 470 9.79 -35.72 -26.37
C GLU A 470 9.71 -35.34 -24.86
N LYS A 471 8.66 -35.81 -24.17
CA LYS A 471 8.35 -35.45 -22.76
C LYS A 471 8.00 -33.97 -22.51
N LYS A 472 7.78 -33.17 -23.57
CA LYS A 472 7.40 -31.75 -23.49
C LYS A 472 6.00 -31.54 -24.05
N GLN A 473 5.20 -30.71 -23.38
CA GLN A 473 3.90 -30.32 -23.90
C GLN A 473 4.06 -29.18 -24.90
N VAL A 474 3.66 -29.40 -26.15
CA VAL A 474 3.72 -28.42 -27.23
C VAL A 474 2.31 -27.96 -27.56
N ILE A 475 2.11 -26.66 -27.69
CA ILE A 475 0.84 -26.04 -28.02
C ILE A 475 0.52 -26.36 -29.49
N THR A 476 -0.64 -26.96 -29.74
CA THR A 476 -1.09 -27.31 -31.11
C THR A 476 -2.16 -26.37 -31.65
N GLY A 477 -2.99 -25.81 -30.76
CA GLY A 477 -4.07 -24.91 -31.18
C GLY A 477 -4.98 -24.49 -30.03
N ILE A 478 -6.20 -24.12 -30.38
CA ILE A 478 -7.28 -23.74 -29.45
C ILE A 478 -8.23 -24.91 -29.30
N ASP A 479 -8.60 -25.20 -28.07
CA ASP A 479 -9.73 -26.06 -27.76
C ASP A 479 -11.02 -25.26 -27.85
N GLU A 480 -11.73 -25.41 -28.96
CA GLU A 480 -12.94 -24.63 -29.26
C GLU A 480 -14.09 -24.99 -28.30
N SER A 481 -14.15 -26.23 -27.78
CA SER A 481 -15.14 -26.62 -26.78
C SER A 481 -14.88 -25.91 -25.46
N ALA A 482 -13.66 -25.98 -24.95
CA ALA A 482 -13.25 -25.30 -23.72
C ALA A 482 -13.38 -23.78 -23.84
N LEU A 483 -13.14 -23.21 -25.04
CA LEU A 483 -13.34 -21.80 -25.30
C LEU A 483 -14.84 -21.42 -25.28
N ALA A 484 -15.69 -22.23 -25.87
CA ALA A 484 -17.15 -22.02 -25.87
C ALA A 484 -17.72 -22.10 -24.44
N GLU A 485 -17.31 -23.10 -23.64
CA GLU A 485 -17.68 -23.21 -22.24
C GLU A 485 -17.28 -21.97 -21.44
N ARG A 486 -16.05 -21.49 -21.61
CA ARG A 486 -15.59 -20.26 -20.93
C ARG A 486 -16.32 -19.01 -21.42
N LYS A 487 -16.69 -18.92 -22.70
CA LYS A 487 -17.50 -17.83 -23.21
C LYS A 487 -18.89 -17.80 -22.58
N ALA A 488 -19.51 -18.97 -22.40
CA ALA A 488 -20.81 -19.08 -21.73
C ALA A 488 -20.77 -18.54 -20.27
N LEU A 489 -19.63 -18.66 -19.61
CA LEU A 489 -19.43 -18.18 -18.23
C LEU A 489 -19.03 -16.70 -18.13
N CYS A 490 -18.86 -15.98 -19.26
CA CYS A 490 -18.49 -14.57 -19.24
C CYS A 490 -19.57 -13.71 -18.58
N GLY A 491 -19.15 -12.83 -17.71
CA GLY A 491 -20.04 -11.95 -16.98
C GLY A 491 -20.55 -12.49 -15.65
N PHE A 492 -20.47 -13.80 -15.42
CA PHE A 492 -20.92 -14.43 -14.19
C PHE A 492 -19.91 -14.36 -13.05
N ALA A 493 -20.42 -14.28 -11.83
CA ALA A 493 -19.68 -14.46 -10.59
C ALA A 493 -20.56 -15.13 -9.55
N ALA A 494 -19.92 -15.76 -8.57
CA ALA A 494 -20.60 -16.41 -7.46
C ALA A 494 -19.98 -15.98 -6.14
N VAL A 495 -20.81 -15.79 -5.12
CA VAL A 495 -20.43 -15.40 -3.77
C VAL A 495 -21.15 -16.30 -2.79
N VAL A 496 -20.42 -16.87 -1.85
CA VAL A 496 -21.00 -17.58 -0.71
C VAL A 496 -21.32 -16.60 0.40
N TYR A 497 -22.45 -16.80 1.04
CA TYR A 497 -22.99 -15.92 2.04
C TYR A 497 -23.66 -16.71 3.16
N ASP A 498 -23.42 -16.31 4.39
CA ASP A 498 -24.09 -16.86 5.57
C ASP A 498 -24.34 -15.76 6.60
N GLU A 499 -25.57 -15.69 7.10
CA GLU A 499 -26.05 -14.84 8.21
C GLU A 499 -26.00 -15.57 9.56
N TYR A 500 -25.20 -16.59 9.70
CA TYR A 500 -25.19 -17.52 10.84
C TYR A 500 -25.28 -16.83 12.21
N CYS A 501 -24.68 -15.66 12.38
CA CYS A 501 -24.73 -14.89 13.64
C CYS A 501 -26.15 -14.48 14.00
N ILE A 502 -26.97 -14.13 13.01
CA ILE A 502 -28.32 -13.58 13.22
C ILE A 502 -29.28 -14.71 13.59
N GLU A 503 -29.22 -15.84 12.86
CA GLU A 503 -30.05 -17.00 13.18
C GLU A 503 -29.75 -17.60 14.56
N ARG A 504 -28.46 -17.60 14.97
CA ARG A 504 -28.08 -18.09 16.30
C ARG A 504 -28.51 -17.19 17.42
N THR A 505 -28.45 -15.86 17.24
CA THR A 505 -28.89 -14.90 18.24
C THR A 505 -30.39 -15.07 18.47
N GLU A 506 -31.18 -15.19 17.40
CA GLU A 506 -32.62 -15.46 17.51
C GLU A 506 -32.91 -16.81 18.22
N LYS A 507 -32.16 -17.88 17.87
CA LYS A 507 -32.30 -19.20 18.49
C LYS A 507 -31.75 -19.27 19.93
N ALA A 508 -30.65 -18.56 20.22
CA ALA A 508 -30.12 -18.48 21.57
C ALA A 508 -31.03 -17.66 22.48
N ASP A 509 -31.57 -16.55 21.99
CA ASP A 509 -32.54 -15.73 22.72
C ASP A 509 -33.88 -16.46 22.93
N GLU A 510 -34.33 -17.27 21.94
CA GLU A 510 -35.51 -18.16 22.12
C GLU A 510 -35.27 -19.27 23.15
N GLN A 511 -34.06 -19.86 23.19
CA GLN A 511 -33.71 -20.89 24.19
C GLN A 511 -33.45 -20.26 25.57
N GLU A 512 -32.86 -19.11 25.65
CA GLU A 512 -32.63 -18.37 26.87
C GLU A 512 -33.93 -17.77 27.41
N ASN A 513 -34.82 -17.31 26.55
CA ASN A 513 -36.18 -16.89 26.93
C ASN A 513 -37.03 -18.07 27.40
N LYS A 514 -36.98 -19.22 26.75
CA LYS A 514 -37.60 -20.47 27.24
C LYS A 514 -37.02 -20.93 28.56
N ALA A 515 -35.72 -20.76 28.80
CA ALA A 515 -35.08 -21.07 30.08
C ALA A 515 -35.42 -20.01 31.15
N LYS A 516 -35.66 -18.77 30.78
CA LYS A 516 -36.09 -17.66 31.68
C LYS A 516 -37.60 -17.71 32.00
N GLU A 517 -38.41 -18.20 31.09
CA GLU A 517 -39.84 -18.46 31.37
C GLU A 517 -40.04 -19.59 32.40
N THR A 518 -39.05 -20.48 32.55
CA THR A 518 -39.02 -21.52 33.58
C THR A 518 -38.42 -21.05 34.92
N ALA A 519 -37.77 -19.89 34.97
CA ALA A 519 -37.20 -19.27 36.15
C ALA A 519 -37.77 -17.87 36.36
N ALA A 520 -38.93 -17.83 36.97
CA ALA A 520 -39.79 -16.67 37.30
C ALA A 520 -39.14 -15.31 37.45
N ALA A 521 -39.78 -14.32 36.84
CA ALA A 521 -40.09 -12.95 37.31
C ALA A 521 -38.96 -11.88 37.29
N GLU A 522 -39.28 -10.83 36.54
CA GLU A 522 -38.80 -9.44 36.66
C GLU A 522 -37.35 -9.12 36.25
N VAL A 523 -37.14 -8.96 34.94
CA VAL A 523 -36.20 -7.94 34.41
C VAL A 523 -36.77 -7.38 33.12
N LYS A 524 -36.81 -6.04 33.02
CA LYS A 524 -37.39 -5.25 31.93
C LYS A 524 -36.74 -5.61 30.58
N GLU A 525 -37.57 -5.86 29.58
CA GLU A 525 -37.24 -5.95 28.17
C GLU A 525 -36.37 -4.76 27.71
N SER A 526 -35.16 -5.00 27.30
CA SER A 526 -34.46 -4.12 26.40
C SER A 526 -34.68 -4.66 24.97
N ASP A 527 -35.46 -3.93 24.19
CA ASP A 527 -35.67 -4.17 22.77
C ASP A 527 -34.36 -4.15 21.99
N ASN A 528 -33.66 -5.28 21.92
CA ASN A 528 -32.56 -5.48 21.04
C ASN A 528 -32.81 -6.74 20.16
N LYS A 529 -33.90 -6.64 19.35
CA LYS A 529 -34.04 -7.55 18.20
C LYS A 529 -32.96 -7.18 17.19
N GLY A 530 -31.94 -8.02 17.09
CA GLY A 530 -30.87 -7.84 16.12
C GLY A 530 -31.43 -7.70 14.70
N GLU A 531 -31.31 -6.50 14.14
CA GLU A 531 -31.75 -6.21 12.78
C GLU A 531 -30.84 -6.92 11.79
N ARG A 532 -31.38 -7.62 10.81
CA ARG A 532 -30.60 -8.30 9.77
C ARG A 532 -29.67 -7.29 9.09
N ILE A 533 -28.37 -7.57 9.05
CA ILE A 533 -27.35 -6.69 8.46
C ILE A 533 -27.53 -6.62 6.93
N LEU A 534 -27.89 -7.73 6.30
CA LEU A 534 -28.18 -7.82 4.86
C LEU A 534 -29.53 -8.51 4.65
N LYS A 535 -30.50 -7.82 4.08
CA LYS A 535 -31.89 -8.29 3.98
C LYS A 535 -32.21 -8.99 2.65
N THR A 536 -31.43 -8.71 1.59
CA THR A 536 -31.76 -9.19 0.24
C THR A 536 -30.53 -9.58 -0.55
N GLY A 537 -30.67 -10.49 -1.54
CA GLY A 537 -29.60 -10.85 -2.47
C GLY A 537 -29.03 -9.65 -3.26
N LYS A 538 -29.86 -8.59 -3.45
CA LYS A 538 -29.45 -7.31 -4.06
C LYS A 538 -28.40 -6.60 -3.18
N GLU A 539 -28.63 -6.54 -1.87
CA GLU A 539 -27.72 -5.94 -0.91
C GLU A 539 -26.41 -6.72 -0.81
N ILE A 540 -26.49 -8.05 -0.76
CA ILE A 540 -25.33 -8.96 -0.73
C ILE A 540 -24.46 -8.77 -1.98
N ALA A 541 -25.06 -8.77 -3.17
CA ALA A 541 -24.34 -8.56 -4.42
C ALA A 541 -23.68 -7.17 -4.45
N SER A 542 -24.37 -6.14 -3.98
CA SER A 542 -23.86 -4.76 -3.89
C SER A 542 -22.69 -4.64 -2.92
N MET A 543 -22.78 -5.29 -1.77
CA MET A 543 -21.72 -5.29 -0.75
C MET A 543 -20.47 -5.99 -1.21
N TYR A 544 -20.60 -7.10 -1.95
CA TYR A 544 -19.42 -7.76 -2.50
C TYR A 544 -18.64 -6.87 -3.47
N HIS A 545 -19.33 -6.02 -4.23
CA HIS A 545 -18.66 -5.03 -5.10
C HIS A 545 -17.82 -4.02 -4.31
N CYS A 546 -18.10 -3.80 -3.03
CA CYS A 546 -17.31 -2.93 -2.17
C CYS A 546 -15.96 -3.53 -1.76
N LEU A 547 -15.66 -4.80 -2.06
CA LEU A 547 -14.34 -5.41 -1.85
C LEU A 547 -13.23 -4.63 -2.57
N ASN A 548 -13.53 -3.95 -3.67
CA ASN A 548 -12.60 -3.03 -4.33
C ASN A 548 -12.04 -1.92 -3.41
N GLN A 549 -12.68 -1.66 -2.27
CA GLN A 549 -12.18 -0.65 -1.33
C GLN A 549 -10.90 -1.10 -0.65
N ILE A 550 -10.80 -2.38 -0.24
CA ILE A 550 -9.57 -2.89 0.36
C ILE A 550 -8.43 -3.02 -0.67
N GLU A 551 -8.75 -3.43 -1.90
CA GLU A 551 -7.78 -3.40 -3.00
C GLU A 551 -7.26 -1.98 -3.27
N THR A 552 -8.15 -0.98 -3.19
CA THR A 552 -7.79 0.43 -3.31
C THR A 552 -6.89 0.86 -2.15
N CYS A 553 -7.17 0.42 -0.92
CA CYS A 553 -6.32 0.69 0.23
C CYS A 553 -4.91 0.13 0.04
N PHE A 554 -4.78 -1.11 -0.41
CA PHE A 554 -3.46 -1.69 -0.72
C PHE A 554 -2.74 -0.96 -1.85
N ARG A 555 -3.45 -0.58 -2.91
CA ARG A 555 -2.88 0.21 -3.99
C ARG A 555 -2.33 1.54 -3.48
N ILE A 556 -3.08 2.25 -2.63
CA ILE A 556 -2.64 3.50 -2.01
C ILE A 556 -1.41 3.26 -1.13
N MET A 557 -1.42 2.24 -0.27
CA MET A 557 -0.29 1.90 0.59
C MET A 557 0.98 1.62 -0.22
N LYS A 558 0.87 0.84 -1.30
CA LYS A 558 2.01 0.45 -2.14
C LYS A 558 2.53 1.58 -3.03
N SER A 559 1.63 2.41 -3.58
CA SER A 559 1.97 3.40 -4.61
C SER A 559 2.15 4.82 -4.06
N ASN A 560 1.34 5.23 -3.09
CA ASN A 560 1.28 6.61 -2.61
C ASN A 560 1.90 6.82 -1.23
N ILE A 561 1.94 5.78 -0.39
CA ILE A 561 2.43 5.86 1.00
C ILE A 561 3.83 5.26 1.13
N GLY A 562 4.29 4.48 0.14
CA GLY A 562 5.61 3.84 0.17
C GLY A 562 5.70 2.73 1.22
N LEU A 563 4.68 1.86 1.28
CA LEU A 563 4.75 0.64 2.07
C LEU A 563 5.96 -0.21 1.70
N ARG A 564 6.36 -0.17 0.43
CA ARG A 564 7.49 -0.88 -0.14
C ARG A 564 8.25 -0.02 -1.16
N PRO A 565 9.58 -0.24 -1.32
CA PRO A 565 10.41 -1.14 -0.54
C PRO A 565 10.55 -0.67 0.92
N MET A 566 10.70 -1.61 1.85
CA MET A 566 10.95 -1.28 3.25
C MET A 566 12.44 -1.03 3.48
N TYR A 567 12.76 0.02 4.26
CA TYR A 567 14.13 0.43 4.60
C TYR A 567 14.46 0.18 6.08
N VAL A 568 13.61 -0.58 6.78
CA VAL A 568 13.75 -0.96 8.18
C VAL A 568 13.86 -2.48 8.27
N TRP A 569 14.63 -3.00 9.25
CA TRP A 569 15.05 -4.42 9.28
C TRP A 569 14.52 -5.15 10.52
N THR A 570 14.52 -4.50 11.70
CA THR A 570 14.07 -5.15 12.91
C THR A 570 12.56 -5.33 12.90
N SER A 571 12.07 -6.42 13.47
CA SER A 571 10.64 -6.70 13.59
C SER A 571 9.87 -5.53 14.21
N SER A 572 10.45 -4.90 15.25
CA SER A 572 9.86 -3.72 15.89
C SER A 572 9.69 -2.55 14.92
N HIS A 573 10.75 -2.21 14.18
CA HIS A 573 10.68 -1.12 13.19
C HIS A 573 9.78 -1.45 12.00
N ILE A 574 9.69 -2.73 11.58
CA ILE A 574 8.76 -3.18 10.54
C ILE A 574 7.31 -2.92 10.97
N TYR A 575 6.94 -3.36 12.19
CA TYR A 575 5.61 -3.07 12.76
C TYR A 575 5.34 -1.57 12.87
N GLY A 576 6.30 -0.80 13.38
CA GLY A 576 6.19 0.66 13.49
C GLY A 576 6.01 1.34 12.14
N HIS A 577 6.76 0.90 11.12
CA HIS A 577 6.63 1.39 9.74
C HIS A 577 5.24 1.11 9.17
N ILE A 578 4.73 -0.12 9.34
CA ILE A 578 3.39 -0.50 8.84
C ILE A 578 2.32 0.28 9.62
N THR A 579 2.45 0.44 10.94
CA THR A 579 1.57 1.28 11.76
C THR A 579 1.50 2.71 11.18
N ALA A 580 2.65 3.29 10.87
CA ALA A 580 2.71 4.63 10.26
C ALA A 580 2.06 4.67 8.87
N CYS A 581 2.22 3.61 8.06
CA CYS A 581 1.58 3.51 6.75
C CYS A 581 0.04 3.39 6.86
N VAL A 582 -0.47 2.60 7.79
CA VAL A 582 -1.92 2.42 8.00
C VAL A 582 -2.56 3.71 8.54
N LEU A 583 -1.89 4.41 9.47
CA LEU A 583 -2.35 5.72 9.93
C LEU A 583 -2.31 6.78 8.83
N ALA A 584 -1.30 6.79 7.98
CA ALA A 584 -1.25 7.66 6.80
C ALA A 584 -2.38 7.37 5.82
N LEU A 585 -2.68 6.08 5.57
CA LEU A 585 -3.83 5.65 4.77
C LEU A 585 -5.14 6.18 5.36
N LEU A 586 -5.34 6.03 6.67
CA LEU A 586 -6.53 6.53 7.35
C LEU A 586 -6.69 8.05 7.17
N LEU A 587 -5.63 8.82 7.36
CA LEU A 587 -5.67 10.28 7.16
C LEU A 587 -6.06 10.65 5.72
N LEU A 588 -5.48 10.00 4.72
CA LEU A 588 -5.80 10.24 3.31
C LEU A 588 -7.25 9.87 2.98
N ARG A 589 -7.73 8.73 3.49
CA ARG A 589 -9.12 8.28 3.29
C ARG A 589 -10.12 9.23 3.97
N LEU A 590 -9.82 9.69 5.18
CA LEU A 590 -10.63 10.70 5.89
C LEU A 590 -10.69 12.03 5.14
N LEU A 591 -9.56 12.47 4.60
CA LEU A 591 -9.50 13.69 3.82
C LEU A 591 -10.29 13.55 2.50
N GLN A 592 -10.21 12.39 1.84
CA GLN A 592 -11.04 12.10 0.65
C GLN A 592 -12.54 12.13 0.98
N ASP A 593 -12.95 11.54 2.10
CA ASP A 593 -14.34 11.54 2.53
C ASP A 593 -14.84 12.96 2.82
N LYS A 594 -14.04 13.77 3.51
CA LYS A 594 -14.35 15.19 3.75
C LYS A 594 -14.53 15.97 2.44
N LEU A 595 -13.63 15.77 1.48
CA LEU A 595 -13.71 16.39 0.15
C LEU A 595 -14.94 15.90 -0.64
N LYS A 596 -15.26 14.62 -0.55
CA LYS A 596 -16.46 14.05 -1.17
C LYS A 596 -17.73 14.66 -0.57
N LYS A 597 -17.82 14.78 0.75
CA LYS A 597 -18.94 15.43 1.46
C LYS A 597 -19.07 16.92 1.12
N GLN A 598 -17.96 17.59 0.88
CA GLN A 598 -17.94 19.00 0.42
C GLN A 598 -18.34 19.14 -1.07
N GLY A 599 -18.50 18.05 -1.82
CA GLY A 599 -18.80 18.09 -3.26
C GLY A 599 -17.57 18.36 -4.14
N THR A 600 -16.36 18.20 -3.60
CA THR A 600 -15.09 18.45 -4.27
C THR A 600 -14.18 17.21 -4.31
N PRO A 601 -14.64 16.07 -4.82
CA PRO A 601 -13.86 14.84 -4.81
C PRO A 601 -12.56 14.96 -5.62
N ILE A 602 -11.45 14.50 -5.05
CA ILE A 602 -10.10 14.54 -5.64
C ILE A 602 -9.50 13.13 -5.60
N SER A 603 -8.76 12.76 -6.65
CA SER A 603 -8.02 11.48 -6.67
C SER A 603 -6.90 11.47 -5.62
N ILE A 604 -6.52 10.29 -5.12
CA ILE A 604 -5.41 10.17 -4.16
C ILE A 604 -4.12 10.74 -4.71
N ASP A 605 -3.78 10.46 -5.97
CA ASP A 605 -2.55 10.96 -6.59
C ASP A 605 -2.51 12.50 -6.64
N THR A 606 -3.65 13.10 -6.99
CA THR A 606 -3.80 14.55 -6.96
C THR A 606 -3.72 15.08 -5.53
N LEU A 607 -4.39 14.42 -4.58
CA LEU A 607 -4.39 14.82 -3.18
C LEU A 607 -2.97 14.84 -2.59
N CYS A 608 -2.22 13.75 -2.73
CA CYS A 608 -0.84 13.66 -2.24
C CYS A 608 0.05 14.74 -2.87
N ARG A 609 -0.08 14.95 -4.20
CA ARG A 609 0.68 15.98 -4.91
C ARG A 609 0.33 17.38 -4.43
N GLU A 610 -0.95 17.73 -4.32
CA GLU A 610 -1.38 19.05 -3.89
C GLU A 610 -0.99 19.36 -2.44
N LEU A 611 -1.03 18.35 -1.55
CA LEU A 611 -0.51 18.48 -0.18
C LEU A 611 0.99 18.74 -0.18
N HIS A 612 1.76 17.98 -0.98
CA HIS A 612 3.21 18.15 -1.09
C HIS A 612 3.59 19.52 -1.69
N ASP A 613 2.88 19.95 -2.74
CA ASP A 613 3.17 21.18 -3.49
C ASP A 613 2.56 22.44 -2.84
N SER A 614 1.94 22.29 -1.66
CA SER A 614 1.46 23.43 -0.88
C SER A 614 2.63 24.11 -0.18
N THR A 615 3.19 25.18 -0.81
CA THR A 615 4.43 25.83 -0.39
C THR A 615 4.26 27.34 -0.25
N VAL A 616 5.02 27.91 0.66
CA VAL A 616 5.28 29.35 0.79
C VAL A 616 6.77 29.59 0.71
N MET A 617 7.17 30.67 0.08
CA MET A 617 8.53 31.22 0.12
C MET A 617 8.57 32.20 1.29
N ALA A 618 9.56 32.10 2.15
CA ALA A 618 9.76 33.04 3.26
C ALA A 618 10.82 34.01 2.90
N GLN A 619 10.53 35.30 3.01
CA GLN A 619 11.51 36.38 2.93
C GLN A 619 11.78 36.92 4.34
N ILE A 620 13.02 36.82 4.75
CA ILE A 620 13.46 37.31 6.06
C ILE A 620 14.07 38.71 5.84
N ILE A 621 13.43 39.75 6.40
CA ILE A 621 13.87 41.14 6.30
C ILE A 621 14.76 41.46 7.50
N ASP A 622 14.32 41.03 8.69
CA ASP A 622 15.08 41.10 9.94
C ASP A 622 14.61 40.01 10.91
N ASP A 623 15.21 39.95 12.11
CA ASP A 623 14.89 38.93 13.12
C ASP A 623 13.40 38.88 13.53
N ASN A 624 12.59 39.89 13.22
CA ASN A 624 11.19 40.03 13.60
C ASN A 624 10.23 40.16 12.42
N GLN A 625 10.73 40.46 11.21
CA GLN A 625 9.91 40.66 10.01
C GLN A 625 10.17 39.57 8.99
N ILE A 626 9.20 38.63 8.92
CA ILE A 626 9.17 37.58 7.91
C ILE A 626 7.89 37.75 7.07
N THR A 627 8.09 37.92 5.78
CA THR A 627 7.00 37.96 4.80
C THR A 627 6.93 36.62 4.05
N PHE A 628 5.75 36.07 3.90
CA PHE A 628 5.52 34.82 3.19
C PHE A 628 4.83 35.06 1.85
N TYR A 629 5.36 34.45 0.81
CA TYR A 629 4.81 34.47 -0.54
C TYR A 629 4.29 33.07 -0.89
N ARG A 630 3.00 32.97 -1.15
CA ARG A 630 2.40 31.69 -1.52
C ARG A 630 2.87 31.28 -2.91
N CYS A 631 3.43 30.06 -3.03
CA CYS A 631 3.96 29.48 -4.26
C CYS A 631 3.03 28.43 -4.87
N GLY A 632 3.28 28.07 -6.14
CA GLY A 632 2.62 26.94 -6.79
C GLY A 632 1.17 27.18 -7.21
N PHE A 633 0.79 28.44 -7.40
CA PHE A 633 -0.52 28.82 -7.93
C PHE A 633 -0.39 29.29 -9.37
N GLY A 634 -0.79 28.43 -10.25
CA GLY A 634 -1.03 28.77 -11.64
C GLY A 634 -1.92 27.72 -12.27
N PRO A 635 -2.68 28.06 -13.29
CA PRO A 635 -3.30 27.06 -14.16
C PRO A 635 -2.19 26.16 -14.70
N LYS A 636 -2.54 24.94 -15.11
CA LYS A 636 -1.59 24.10 -15.84
C LYS A 636 -1.11 24.90 -17.05
N LEU A 637 0.17 25.27 -17.02
CA LEU A 637 0.77 26.04 -18.11
C LEU A 637 0.91 25.24 -19.42
N ARG A 638 0.58 23.92 -19.40
CA ARG A 638 0.79 23.02 -20.52
C ARG A 638 -0.42 22.13 -20.78
N LYS A 639 -0.75 21.96 -22.04
CA LYS A 639 -1.65 20.93 -22.57
C LYS A 639 -0.79 19.89 -23.29
N GLY A 640 -0.50 18.79 -22.61
CA GLY A 640 0.51 17.83 -23.10
C GLY A 640 1.92 18.40 -23.04
N ASN A 641 2.61 18.51 -24.16
CA ASN A 641 3.96 19.07 -24.26
C ASN A 641 3.98 20.57 -24.64
N GLU A 642 2.86 21.15 -25.00
CA GLU A 642 2.74 22.53 -25.45
C GLU A 642 2.37 23.46 -24.30
N LEU A 643 2.93 24.67 -24.31
CA LEU A 643 2.53 25.76 -23.41
C LEU A 643 1.16 26.28 -23.84
N LEU A 644 0.27 26.52 -22.90
CA LEU A 644 -1.00 27.17 -23.17
C LEU A 644 -0.76 28.63 -23.53
N THR A 645 -1.54 29.14 -24.48
CA THR A 645 -1.56 30.57 -24.81
C THR A 645 -2.19 31.38 -23.66
N GLU A 646 -1.92 32.69 -23.63
CA GLU A 646 -2.53 33.58 -22.64
C GLU A 646 -4.06 33.58 -22.69
N GLU A 647 -4.62 33.36 -23.88
CA GLU A 647 -6.05 33.28 -24.13
C GLU A 647 -6.66 31.99 -23.54
N GLU A 648 -5.99 30.83 -23.73
CA GLU A 648 -6.38 29.55 -23.12
C GLU A 648 -6.24 29.57 -21.60
N LEU A 649 -5.23 30.25 -21.07
CA LEU A 649 -5.03 30.49 -19.65
C LEU A 649 -6.15 31.39 -19.10
N GLY A 650 -6.49 32.47 -19.78
CA GLY A 650 -7.60 33.36 -19.44
C GLY A 650 -8.95 32.65 -19.46
N ALA A 651 -9.21 31.85 -20.49
CA ALA A 651 -10.43 31.07 -20.62
C ALA A 651 -10.58 30.01 -19.50
N GLN A 652 -9.50 29.41 -19.03
CA GLN A 652 -9.53 28.48 -17.87
C GLN A 652 -9.91 29.21 -16.58
N TYR A 653 -9.46 30.45 -16.37
CA TYR A 653 -9.83 31.27 -15.22
C TYR A 653 -11.32 31.68 -15.27
N VAL A 654 -11.79 32.13 -16.40
CA VAL A 654 -13.17 32.59 -16.57
C VAL A 654 -14.18 31.44 -16.55
N ALA A 655 -13.84 30.29 -17.08
CA ALA A 655 -14.73 29.12 -17.13
C ALA A 655 -14.88 28.37 -15.80
N GLY A 656 -14.22 28.82 -14.71
CA GLY A 656 -14.24 28.10 -13.42
C GLY A 656 -13.64 26.69 -13.48
N LYS A 657 -12.99 26.33 -14.59
CA LYS A 657 -12.40 25.01 -14.84
C LYS A 657 -11.06 24.81 -14.15
N ALA A 658 -10.39 25.87 -13.75
CA ALA A 658 -9.19 25.80 -12.93
C ALA A 658 -9.55 25.73 -11.44
N ARG A 659 -10.01 24.58 -11.00
CA ARG A 659 -10.35 24.34 -9.60
C ARG A 659 -9.08 24.38 -8.75
N ASN A 660 -9.09 25.23 -7.71
CA ASN A 660 -7.97 25.29 -6.79
C ASN A 660 -8.08 24.19 -5.72
N HIS A 661 -7.54 23.01 -6.05
CA HIS A 661 -7.57 21.87 -5.13
C HIS A 661 -6.92 22.13 -3.77
N LYS A 662 -5.92 23.01 -3.68
CA LYS A 662 -5.29 23.37 -2.41
C LYS A 662 -6.27 24.12 -1.50
N ALA A 663 -7.08 25.01 -2.07
CA ALA A 663 -8.14 25.70 -1.34
C ALA A 663 -9.22 24.72 -0.86
N ASP A 664 -9.66 23.82 -1.73
CA ASP A 664 -10.66 22.78 -1.40
C ASP A 664 -10.17 21.89 -0.24
N ILE A 665 -8.89 21.44 -0.29
CA ILE A 665 -8.25 20.61 0.73
C ILE A 665 -8.20 21.33 2.09
N LEU A 666 -7.75 22.58 2.10
CA LEU A 666 -7.66 23.35 3.32
C LEU A 666 -9.03 23.62 3.90
N GLN A 667 -10.00 24.02 3.08
CA GLN A 667 -11.38 24.26 3.48
C GLN A 667 -12.06 23.01 4.08
N ALA A 668 -11.84 21.84 3.49
CA ALA A 668 -12.34 20.56 4.01
C ALA A 668 -11.81 20.24 5.43
N CYS A 669 -10.68 20.85 5.80
CA CYS A 669 -10.10 20.75 7.13
C CYS A 669 -10.39 21.93 8.04
N GLY A 670 -11.24 22.88 7.62
CA GLY A 670 -11.55 24.10 8.37
C GLY A 670 -10.38 25.09 8.43
N LEU A 671 -9.54 25.08 7.40
CA LEU A 671 -8.43 25.98 7.19
C LEU A 671 -8.72 26.90 5.99
N SER A 672 -7.97 27.97 5.86
CA SER A 672 -8.07 28.88 4.71
C SER A 672 -6.78 28.91 3.92
N LEU A 673 -6.94 29.19 2.63
CA LEU A 673 -5.79 29.37 1.76
C LEU A 673 -5.03 30.65 2.16
N PRO A 674 -3.70 30.59 2.42
CA PRO A 674 -2.94 31.78 2.70
C PRO A 674 -3.05 32.82 1.57
N PRO A 675 -3.10 34.12 1.86
CA PRO A 675 -3.00 35.18 0.85
C PRO A 675 -1.74 35.03 -0.01
N ARG A 676 -1.69 35.73 -1.17
CA ARG A 676 -0.48 35.70 -2.05
C ARG A 676 0.74 36.18 -1.32
N VAL A 677 0.58 37.21 -0.53
CA VAL A 677 1.58 37.79 0.38
C VAL A 677 0.95 37.89 1.75
N CYS A 678 1.58 37.38 2.76
CA CYS A 678 1.06 37.42 4.12
C CYS A 678 2.19 37.51 5.17
N SER A 679 1.85 38.13 6.27
CA SER A 679 2.67 38.13 7.48
C SER A 679 2.58 36.79 8.23
N ARG A 680 3.49 36.57 9.16
CA ARG A 680 3.51 35.40 10.03
C ARG A 680 2.21 35.18 10.82
N PRO A 681 1.59 36.21 11.45
CA PRO A 681 0.30 36.03 12.13
C PRO A 681 -0.83 35.65 11.18
N GLU A 682 -0.90 36.24 10.00
CA GLU A 682 -1.90 35.90 8.98
C GLU A 682 -1.75 34.46 8.50
N LEU A 683 -0.52 34.02 8.21
CA LEU A 683 -0.23 32.64 7.83
C LEU A 683 -0.64 31.66 8.95
N ALA A 684 -0.30 31.97 10.19
CA ALA A 684 -0.67 31.19 11.38
C ALA A 684 -2.20 31.05 11.53
N SER A 685 -2.93 32.15 11.32
CA SER A 685 -4.38 32.17 11.34
C SER A 685 -4.98 31.29 10.25
N CYS A 686 -4.51 31.40 9.01
CA CYS A 686 -4.96 30.59 7.88
C CYS A 686 -4.77 29.09 8.13
N LEU A 687 -3.64 28.71 8.75
CA LEU A 687 -3.27 27.30 9.00
C LEU A 687 -3.75 26.78 10.38
N GLY A 688 -4.50 27.60 11.12
CA GLY A 688 -5.06 27.21 12.42
C GLY A 688 -3.99 26.78 13.42
N THR A 689 -2.85 27.47 13.44
CA THR A 689 -1.70 27.15 14.29
C THR A 689 -1.14 28.41 14.98
N ARG A 690 -0.25 28.19 15.93
CA ARG A 690 0.57 29.24 16.51
C ARG A 690 2.02 28.90 16.21
N PHE A 691 2.73 29.79 15.54
CA PHE A 691 4.18 29.65 15.39
C PHE A 691 4.83 30.13 16.69
N PRO A 692 5.91 29.46 17.14
CA PRO A 692 6.67 29.92 18.30
C PRO A 692 7.08 31.40 18.14
N THR A 693 6.95 32.16 19.21
CA THR A 693 7.27 33.62 19.19
C THR A 693 8.75 33.91 19.21
N ASN A 694 9.58 32.96 19.59
CA ASN A 694 11.02 33.10 19.72
C ASN A 694 11.78 32.65 18.45
N ARG A 695 13.00 33.14 18.33
CA ARG A 695 14.03 32.84 17.33
C ARG A 695 14.13 31.40 16.83
N SER A 696 13.53 30.47 17.56
CA SER A 696 13.50 29.02 17.30
C SER A 696 12.64 28.54 16.11
N ALA A 697 11.78 29.39 15.52
CA ALA A 697 11.05 29.01 14.30
C ALA A 697 11.87 29.25 13.01
N VAL A 698 12.99 29.93 13.12
CA VAL A 698 13.90 30.27 12.01
C VAL A 698 15.40 30.06 12.34
N PRO A 699 15.79 29.27 13.37
CA PRO A 699 17.20 29.14 13.75
C PRO A 699 18.06 28.44 12.69
N MET A 700 17.46 27.64 11.84
CA MET A 700 18.19 26.82 10.87
C MET A 700 18.72 27.59 9.67
N LEU A 701 18.23 28.79 9.44
CA LEU A 701 18.73 29.66 8.35
C LEU A 701 20.10 30.28 8.65
N ARG A 702 20.46 30.40 9.94
CA ARG A 702 21.79 30.88 10.35
C ARG A 702 22.87 29.79 10.39
N GLU A 703 22.50 28.51 10.62
CA GLU A 703 23.48 27.41 10.66
C GLU A 703 23.87 26.90 9.28
N LEU A 704 23.03 27.08 8.25
CA LEU A 704 23.35 26.73 6.87
C LEU A 704 24.37 27.68 6.23
N GLY A 705 24.48 28.92 6.72
CA GLY A 705 25.48 29.89 6.28
C GLY A 705 26.85 29.77 6.95
N GLN A 706 27.04 28.83 7.90
CA GLN A 706 28.31 28.58 8.60
C GLN A 706 28.92 27.20 8.33
N ARG A 707 28.37 26.42 7.38
CA ARG A 707 28.96 25.21 6.81
C ARG A 707 29.19 25.42 5.29
#